data_c7b6d299285fac4756f3437d281449e5
#
_entry.id   c7b6d299285fac4756f3437d281449e5
#
_cell.length_a   1.000
_cell.length_b   1.000
_cell.length_c   1.000
_cell.angle_alpha   90.00
_cell.angle_beta   90.00
_cell.angle_gamma   90.00
#
_symmetry.space_group_name_H-M   'P 1'
#
loop_
_entity.id
_entity.type
_entity.pdbx_description
1 polymer ?
#
loop_
_entity_poly.entity_id
_entity_poly.type
_entity_poly.pdbx_seq_one_letter_code
_entity_poly.pdbx_strand_id
1 'polypeptide(L)'
;MNAHHLFDFITGTRITKGFVILALLCLLSTPISAAEFPGGFLEQPDSAVPRALLTESEIQRWLPARGKFTFPAPYATEGVRLTNASDCGDKDCVNYLGYSYWRNINNHVGEEVMLVLVGMDRSRGGAGPSLIAYNKITDEVLNLGPVFEDSNAFSWSTGEGWYFSANEPYTIYVNGDTSLLRYDVVTRQSETVFDVTSLLGGGYYLWQVHSSANDRVHSATVRDAASYAMLGCIVYLEETGQHKYYLSQGNFDECQVDKSGDWLLIKEDLDGKDGEDNRIINLVTGHERILLDHEGAAGHSDMGFGYMVAADNWANDANTQKVWDFTADVLDGVTVYHNADWDVQAPAHVSHSNAAPGTPPEQQFACGSSVNRNNRAHGNEVICFQLDGSDEALVVAPVMTDLNASGGGDDYAKSPKGNLDVTGQYFVWTSNMGGSRLDAFLVKVPGHLLTGTTNESAPAPAPQPTPVPEPTPTPEPGPATGLVWTGLVNATVNGTTLSKTGGCDGCSDAGAISDQEITAGDGYLEFTVDETQKLRYVGLSVNQQGTGPMQIDFALALQAGYVEVRENGAYRSDTPINTGDVLRILVAGGTVTYARNGIVFHTSTATPAYPLRAYTTLFSSGSTISNALLTAGTASGVGGTDPGDPAAPPDDGGALEDLQATAVNWQGLVKAVVTGTTLVKKAGCDGCSDAGAVSRQSIAAGKNGFLEFTVDETQKLRYAGLAVARKGTSAGQIEFALALQAGYAEVREKGAYRADITIRKGDVLRISVQQGRVTYARNGQVFYTSGGTSTTALNGTASLLSRGSTIKDALIATGDRSSREH
;
A
#
# COMPACT_ATOMS: atom_id res chain seq x y z
N MET A 1 -23.15 -2.26 23.78
CA MET A 1 -23.64 -2.50 22.42
C MET A 1 -23.56 -4.00 22.14
N ASN A 2 -24.58 -4.62 21.55
CA ASN A 2 -24.49 -6.05 21.23
C ASN A 2 -23.66 -6.21 19.96
N ALA A 3 -22.64 -7.08 19.99
CA ALA A 3 -21.80 -7.42 18.82
C ALA A 3 -22.64 -7.77 17.57
N HIS A 4 -23.89 -8.21 17.76
CA HIS A 4 -24.84 -8.46 16.67
C HIS A 4 -25.18 -7.21 15.81
N HIS A 5 -25.26 -6.01 16.38
CA HIS A 5 -25.59 -4.81 15.59
C HIS A 5 -24.46 -4.36 14.67
N LEU A 6 -23.22 -4.53 15.11
CA LEU A 6 -22.05 -4.24 14.26
C LEU A 6 -21.95 -5.26 13.13
N PHE A 7 -22.13 -6.54 13.45
CA PHE A 7 -22.10 -7.63 12.47
C PHE A 7 -23.22 -7.50 11.42
N ASP A 8 -24.45 -7.17 11.86
CA ASP A 8 -25.61 -7.00 10.97
C ASP A 8 -25.44 -5.79 10.02
N PHE A 9 -24.79 -4.72 10.48
CA PHE A 9 -24.55 -3.53 9.66
C PHE A 9 -23.41 -3.78 8.65
N ILE A 10 -22.34 -4.43 9.09
CA ILE A 10 -21.18 -4.78 8.24
C ILE A 10 -21.56 -5.83 7.19
N THR A 11 -22.40 -6.81 7.51
CA THR A 11 -22.80 -7.90 6.63
C THR A 11 -24.06 -7.65 5.80
N GLY A 12 -24.72 -6.50 5.99
CA GLY A 12 -25.96 -6.14 5.30
C GLY A 12 -27.17 -7.02 5.63
N THR A 13 -27.09 -7.89 6.63
CA THR A 13 -28.15 -8.85 6.99
C THR A 13 -29.07 -8.29 8.08
N ARG A 14 -30.13 -7.57 7.68
CA ARG A 14 -31.31 -7.39 8.57
C ARG A 14 -32.17 -8.65 8.52
N ILE A 15 -32.10 -9.50 9.52
CA ILE A 15 -33.08 -10.59 9.71
C ILE A 15 -34.40 -9.98 10.17
N THR A 16 -35.26 -9.62 9.22
CA THR A 16 -36.68 -9.41 9.49
C THR A 16 -37.34 -10.79 9.56
N LYS A 17 -37.82 -11.18 10.72
CA LYS A 17 -38.76 -12.32 10.87
C LYS A 17 -40.04 -11.96 10.14
N GLY A 18 -40.25 -12.58 8.98
CA GLY A 18 -41.59 -12.50 8.32
C GLY A 18 -41.55 -12.88 6.84
N PHE A 19 -41.92 -14.12 6.56
CA PHE A 19 -42.45 -14.67 5.29
C PHE A 19 -41.69 -14.53 3.99
N VAL A 20 -41.33 -15.71 3.51
CA VAL A 20 -40.87 -16.05 2.15
C VAL A 20 -41.84 -15.57 1.07
N ILE A 21 -41.37 -14.72 0.16
CA ILE A 21 -41.81 -14.70 -1.24
C ILE A 21 -40.54 -14.50 -2.09
N LEU A 22 -40.24 -15.54 -2.85
CA LEU A 22 -39.16 -15.60 -3.83
C LEU A 22 -39.55 -14.73 -5.03
N ALA A 23 -38.91 -13.57 -5.19
CA ALA A 23 -38.94 -12.82 -6.44
C ALA A 23 -37.48 -12.54 -6.87
N LEU A 24 -37.11 -13.28 -7.91
CA LEU A 24 -35.82 -13.15 -8.61
C LEU A 24 -35.83 -11.80 -9.36
N LEU A 25 -35.10 -10.82 -8.84
CA LEU A 25 -34.72 -9.63 -9.61
C LEU A 25 -33.20 -9.67 -9.78
N CYS A 26 -32.77 -9.98 -10.99
CA CYS A 26 -31.42 -9.70 -11.47
C CYS A 26 -31.22 -8.19 -11.47
N LEU A 27 -30.50 -7.66 -10.47
CA LEU A 27 -29.90 -6.35 -10.56
C LEU A 27 -28.53 -6.53 -11.19
N LEU A 28 -28.38 -5.99 -12.39
CA LEU A 28 -27.11 -5.83 -13.09
C LEU A 28 -26.22 -4.94 -12.21
N SER A 29 -25.24 -5.53 -11.53
CA SER A 29 -24.17 -4.78 -10.88
C SER A 29 -23.22 -4.26 -11.96
N THR A 30 -23.28 -2.97 -12.24
CA THR A 30 -22.25 -2.28 -13.01
C THR A 30 -20.94 -2.31 -12.22
N PRO A 31 -19.78 -2.47 -12.87
CA PRO A 31 -18.49 -2.39 -12.19
C PRO A 31 -18.33 -0.99 -11.61
N ILE A 32 -17.98 -0.90 -10.33
CA ILE A 32 -17.61 0.34 -9.67
C ILE A 32 -16.20 0.68 -10.19
N SER A 33 -16.14 1.51 -11.23
CA SER A 33 -14.95 2.35 -11.48
C SER A 33 -14.65 3.09 -10.18
N ALA A 34 -13.37 3.31 -9.83
CA ALA A 34 -13.03 4.24 -8.76
C ALA A 34 -13.82 5.51 -9.02
N ALA A 35 -14.82 5.78 -8.18
CA ALA A 35 -15.82 6.78 -8.47
C ALA A 35 -15.11 8.14 -8.50
N GLU A 36 -15.06 8.78 -9.65
CA GLU A 36 -14.68 10.19 -9.75
C GLU A 36 -15.74 10.96 -8.96
N PHE A 37 -15.37 11.38 -7.76
CA PHE A 37 -16.30 12.14 -6.94
C PHE A 37 -16.53 13.51 -7.57
N PRO A 38 -17.78 14.01 -7.60
CA PRO A 38 -18.11 15.27 -8.21
C PRO A 38 -17.68 16.46 -7.34
N GLY A 39 -17.58 17.63 -7.97
CA GLY A 39 -17.30 18.90 -7.30
C GLY A 39 -15.82 19.13 -7.06
N GLY A 40 -15.53 20.11 -6.20
CA GLY A 40 -14.18 20.65 -6.05
C GLY A 40 -13.74 21.45 -7.27
N PHE A 41 -12.68 22.19 -7.13
CA PHE A 41 -12.10 22.95 -8.24
C PHE A 41 -10.64 23.28 -7.91
N LEU A 42 -9.82 23.43 -8.96
CA LEU A 42 -8.43 23.80 -8.84
C LEU A 42 -8.27 25.33 -8.77
N GLU A 43 -7.36 25.78 -7.93
CA GLU A 43 -6.93 27.19 -7.86
C GLU A 43 -5.41 27.26 -7.80
N GLN A 44 -4.86 28.23 -8.54
CA GLN A 44 -3.45 28.62 -8.39
C GLN A 44 -3.32 29.68 -7.29
N PRO A 45 -2.21 29.76 -6.55
CA PRO A 45 -2.05 30.70 -5.42
C PRO A 45 -2.28 32.17 -5.79
N ASP A 46 -1.85 32.58 -6.97
CA ASP A 46 -1.99 33.96 -7.48
C ASP A 46 -3.43 34.32 -7.93
N SER A 47 -4.29 33.30 -8.08
CA SER A 47 -5.71 33.43 -8.45
C SER A 47 -6.67 33.06 -7.33
N ALA A 48 -6.18 32.63 -6.19
CA ALA A 48 -6.97 32.20 -5.06
C ALA A 48 -7.80 33.35 -4.46
N VAL A 49 -9.09 33.09 -4.22
CA VAL A 49 -10.05 34.11 -3.80
C VAL A 49 -10.55 33.84 -2.38
N PRO A 50 -10.50 34.82 -1.46
CA PRO A 50 -11.12 34.68 -0.15
C PRO A 50 -12.63 34.43 -0.28
N ARG A 51 -13.13 33.37 0.37
CA ARG A 51 -14.56 33.04 0.41
C ARG A 51 -15.14 33.38 1.77
N ALA A 52 -16.33 34.01 1.77
CA ALA A 52 -16.98 34.41 3.00
C ALA A 52 -17.27 33.20 3.89
N LEU A 53 -17.01 33.35 5.21
CA LEU A 53 -17.46 32.38 6.19
C LEU A 53 -18.98 32.23 6.11
N LEU A 54 -19.46 31.02 6.04
CA LEU A 54 -20.87 30.71 6.08
C LEU A 54 -21.42 30.95 7.48
N THR A 55 -22.54 31.63 7.58
CA THR A 55 -23.25 31.82 8.85
C THR A 55 -23.95 30.52 9.24
N GLU A 56 -24.20 30.34 10.53
CA GLU A 56 -24.98 29.18 11.04
C GLU A 56 -26.31 29.03 10.28
N SER A 57 -27.03 30.14 10.05
CA SER A 57 -28.31 30.11 9.33
C SER A 57 -28.18 29.67 7.86
N GLU A 58 -27.06 29.97 7.20
CA GLU A 58 -26.79 29.50 5.84
C GLU A 58 -26.49 28.01 5.82
N ILE A 59 -25.65 27.54 6.74
CA ILE A 59 -25.29 26.13 6.87
C ILE A 59 -26.53 25.28 7.16
N GLN A 60 -27.37 25.68 8.09
CA GLN A 60 -28.58 24.95 8.49
C GLN A 60 -29.62 24.78 7.37
N ARG A 61 -29.57 25.60 6.29
CA ARG A 61 -30.52 25.49 5.18
C ARG A 61 -30.32 24.22 4.32
N TRP A 62 -29.10 23.70 4.24
CA TRP A 62 -28.75 22.57 3.41
C TRP A 62 -28.17 21.38 4.16
N LEU A 63 -27.81 21.57 5.43
CA LEU A 63 -27.21 20.53 6.24
C LEU A 63 -28.28 19.60 6.81
N PRO A 64 -28.21 18.26 6.58
CA PRO A 64 -29.13 17.31 7.19
C PRO A 64 -28.84 17.12 8.67
N ALA A 65 -29.78 16.50 9.39
CA ALA A 65 -29.55 16.10 10.77
C ALA A 65 -28.41 15.07 10.89
N ARG A 66 -28.28 14.16 9.95
CA ARG A 66 -27.19 13.17 9.76
C ARG A 66 -27.24 12.64 8.33
N GLY A 67 -26.10 12.17 7.80
CA GLY A 67 -26.02 11.55 6.50
C GLY A 67 -25.55 12.51 5.38
N LYS A 68 -25.72 12.04 4.16
CA LYS A 68 -25.20 12.69 2.96
C LYS A 68 -25.86 14.02 2.65
N PHE A 69 -25.06 14.95 2.12
CA PHE A 69 -25.50 16.23 1.54
C PHE A 69 -24.50 16.65 0.44
N THR A 70 -24.82 17.72 -0.26
CA THR A 70 -23.92 18.35 -1.22
C THR A 70 -23.60 19.75 -0.74
N PHE A 71 -22.33 20.12 -0.71
CA PHE A 71 -21.90 21.48 -0.40
C PHE A 71 -22.43 22.45 -1.48
N PRO A 72 -22.84 23.66 -1.11
CA PRO A 72 -23.26 24.65 -2.08
C PRO A 72 -22.09 25.04 -3.01
N ALA A 73 -22.44 25.61 -4.18
CA ALA A 73 -21.46 26.19 -5.08
C ALA A 73 -20.59 27.24 -4.33
N PRO A 74 -19.28 27.32 -4.63
CA PRO A 74 -18.59 26.73 -5.77
C PRO A 74 -18.10 25.28 -5.54
N TYR A 75 -18.16 24.74 -4.33
CA TYR A 75 -17.59 23.45 -3.97
C TYR A 75 -18.29 22.28 -4.67
N ALA A 76 -19.62 22.19 -4.54
CA ALA A 76 -20.46 21.13 -5.09
C ALA A 76 -19.99 19.68 -4.81
N THR A 77 -19.12 19.49 -3.85
CA THR A 77 -18.64 18.18 -3.38
C THR A 77 -19.68 17.50 -2.49
N GLU A 78 -19.64 16.16 -2.45
CA GLU A 78 -20.50 15.37 -1.59
C GLU A 78 -19.91 15.29 -0.18
N GLY A 79 -20.67 15.73 0.81
CA GLY A 79 -20.35 15.65 2.24
C GLY A 79 -21.25 14.67 2.99
N VAL A 80 -20.83 14.27 4.16
CA VAL A 80 -21.59 13.43 5.08
C VAL A 80 -21.48 14.00 6.49
N ARG A 81 -22.59 14.30 7.14
CA ARG A 81 -22.62 14.62 8.56
C ARG A 81 -22.63 13.34 9.37
N LEU A 82 -21.59 13.10 10.15
CA LEU A 82 -21.36 11.86 10.88
C LEU A 82 -22.06 11.86 12.25
N THR A 83 -22.03 12.98 12.95
CA THR A 83 -22.61 13.14 14.29
C THR A 83 -23.69 14.20 14.31
N ASN A 84 -24.48 14.19 15.36
CA ASN A 84 -25.49 15.23 15.62
C ASN A 84 -25.77 15.37 17.12
N ALA A 85 -26.68 16.28 17.50
CA ALA A 85 -27.01 16.59 18.88
C ALA A 85 -27.41 15.35 19.71
N SER A 86 -28.12 14.39 19.11
CA SER A 86 -28.61 13.21 19.87
C SER A 86 -27.48 12.28 20.35
N ASP A 87 -26.29 12.34 19.74
CA ASP A 87 -25.12 11.55 20.16
C ASP A 87 -24.54 12.04 21.50
N CYS A 88 -24.84 13.29 21.84
CA CYS A 88 -24.33 14.00 23.00
C CYS A 88 -25.41 14.38 24.02
N GLY A 89 -26.63 13.86 23.88
CA GLY A 89 -27.75 14.31 24.72
C GLY A 89 -28.00 15.80 24.63
N ASP A 90 -27.96 16.34 23.41
CA ASP A 90 -28.14 17.74 23.05
C ASP A 90 -27.05 18.72 23.59
N LYS A 91 -25.91 18.18 24.04
CA LYS A 91 -24.75 18.96 24.49
C LYS A 91 -23.62 19.00 23.45
N ASP A 92 -22.62 19.83 23.74
CA ASP A 92 -21.38 19.92 22.98
C ASP A 92 -20.35 18.90 23.51
N CYS A 93 -20.40 17.65 23.06
CA CYS A 93 -19.54 16.58 23.55
C CYS A 93 -18.52 16.08 22.53
N VAL A 94 -18.66 16.40 21.27
CA VAL A 94 -17.67 15.97 20.24
C VAL A 94 -16.37 16.71 20.48
N ASN A 95 -15.27 15.96 20.57
CA ASN A 95 -13.92 16.50 20.60
C ASN A 95 -13.39 16.56 19.15
N TYR A 96 -12.35 17.36 18.93
CA TYR A 96 -11.61 17.28 17.67
C TYR A 96 -11.12 15.84 17.45
N LEU A 97 -11.07 15.43 16.19
CA LEU A 97 -10.39 14.22 15.77
C LEU A 97 -8.90 14.41 16.07
N GLY A 98 -8.20 13.44 16.60
CA GLY A 98 -6.80 13.57 16.96
C GLY A 98 -5.98 14.51 16.07
N TYR A 99 -4.69 14.42 16.02
CA TYR A 99 -3.95 15.21 15.02
C TYR A 99 -4.11 14.61 13.62
N SER A 100 -3.84 15.41 12.59
CA SER A 100 -4.05 15.08 11.18
C SER A 100 -3.26 13.86 10.67
N TYR A 101 -2.21 13.47 11.35
CA TYR A 101 -1.35 12.34 11.00
C TYR A 101 -1.67 11.03 11.76
N TRP A 102 -2.68 11.00 12.65
CA TRP A 102 -3.25 9.76 13.16
C TRP A 102 -4.45 9.34 12.33
N ARG A 103 -4.50 8.09 11.93
CA ARG A 103 -5.58 7.53 11.08
C ARG A 103 -6.86 7.33 11.90
N ASN A 104 -7.74 8.32 11.90
CA ASN A 104 -9.04 8.24 12.55
C ASN A 104 -10.15 7.71 11.64
N ILE A 105 -9.81 7.34 10.42
CA ILE A 105 -10.69 6.80 9.39
C ILE A 105 -10.06 5.56 8.76
N ASN A 106 -10.82 4.48 8.61
CA ASN A 106 -10.35 3.20 8.09
C ASN A 106 -10.91 2.87 6.71
N ASN A 107 -10.80 3.69 5.74
CA ASN A 107 -11.24 3.29 4.40
C ASN A 107 -10.27 2.26 3.80
N HIS A 108 -10.77 1.05 3.52
CA HIS A 108 -10.03 0.01 2.81
C HIS A 108 -10.71 -0.32 1.49
N VAL A 109 -9.91 -0.63 0.47
CA VAL A 109 -10.40 -1.02 -0.84
C VAL A 109 -11.14 -2.36 -0.73
N GLY A 110 -12.36 -2.41 -1.28
CA GLY A 110 -13.21 -3.61 -1.24
C GLY A 110 -14.17 -3.67 -0.05
N GLU A 111 -13.97 -2.89 1.02
CA GLU A 111 -14.92 -2.79 2.11
C GLU A 111 -16.08 -1.83 1.76
N GLU A 112 -17.32 -2.22 1.99
CA GLU A 112 -18.49 -1.35 1.80
C GLU A 112 -18.67 -0.36 2.95
N VAL A 113 -18.24 -0.74 4.14
CA VAL A 113 -18.39 0.05 5.36
C VAL A 113 -17.05 0.59 5.81
N MET A 114 -17.01 1.87 6.06
CA MET A 114 -15.91 2.59 6.63
C MET A 114 -16.23 2.98 8.07
N LEU A 115 -15.26 2.85 8.96
CA LEU A 115 -15.37 3.27 10.35
C LEU A 115 -14.60 4.57 10.59
N VAL A 116 -15.15 5.43 11.42
CA VAL A 116 -14.52 6.68 11.87
C VAL A 116 -14.48 6.70 13.38
N LEU A 117 -13.30 6.94 13.96
CA LEU A 117 -13.12 7.19 15.39
C LEU A 117 -13.51 8.63 15.71
N VAL A 118 -14.41 8.84 16.66
CA VAL A 118 -14.83 10.16 17.13
C VAL A 118 -14.75 10.19 18.65
N GLY A 119 -14.01 11.13 19.19
CA GLY A 119 -13.99 11.42 20.62
C GLY A 119 -15.32 12.07 21.05
N MET A 120 -15.99 11.49 22.05
CA MET A 120 -17.21 12.05 22.64
C MET A 120 -17.03 12.16 24.15
N ASP A 121 -16.79 13.38 24.64
CA ASP A 121 -16.49 13.66 26.05
C ASP A 121 -17.62 13.25 26.99
N ARG A 122 -17.33 12.32 27.88
CA ARG A 122 -18.30 11.81 28.87
C ARG A 122 -18.75 12.89 29.85
N SER A 123 -17.87 13.82 30.23
CA SER A 123 -18.23 14.90 31.13
C SER A 123 -19.25 15.87 30.53
N ARG A 124 -19.32 15.91 29.21
CA ARG A 124 -20.21 16.75 28.40
C ARG A 124 -21.38 15.95 27.77
N GLY A 125 -21.63 14.72 28.26
CA GLY A 125 -22.76 13.89 27.83
C GLY A 125 -22.47 12.91 26.69
N GLY A 126 -21.25 12.80 26.26
CA GLY A 126 -20.82 11.82 25.29
C GLY A 126 -20.62 10.41 25.85
N ALA A 127 -20.46 9.42 24.97
CA ALA A 127 -20.26 8.03 25.34
C ALA A 127 -18.79 7.64 25.53
N GLY A 128 -17.86 8.51 25.27
CA GLY A 128 -16.41 8.23 25.17
C GLY A 128 -15.97 8.07 23.72
N PRO A 129 -14.75 7.55 23.47
CA PRO A 129 -14.31 7.22 22.12
C PRO A 129 -15.32 6.31 21.44
N SER A 130 -15.88 6.76 20.34
CA SER A 130 -17.00 6.09 19.67
C SER A 130 -16.66 5.81 18.20
N LEU A 131 -17.27 4.76 17.66
CA LEU A 131 -17.20 4.42 16.26
C LEU A 131 -18.46 4.90 15.54
N ILE A 132 -18.25 5.61 14.45
CA ILE A 132 -19.28 5.92 13.46
C ILE A 132 -19.03 5.06 12.24
N ALA A 133 -20.03 4.29 11.83
CA ALA A 133 -19.99 3.53 10.59
C ALA A 133 -20.63 4.34 9.45
N TYR A 134 -19.97 4.37 8.30
CA TYR A 134 -20.51 4.93 7.08
C TYR A 134 -20.47 3.87 5.97
N ASN A 135 -21.63 3.56 5.41
CA ASN A 135 -21.74 2.66 4.25
C ASN A 135 -21.54 3.48 2.96
N LYS A 136 -20.46 3.20 2.23
CA LYS A 136 -20.05 3.92 1.01
C LYS A 136 -21.00 3.73 -0.18
N ILE A 137 -21.83 2.69 -0.16
CA ILE A 137 -22.78 2.35 -1.23
C ILE A 137 -24.15 3.00 -0.98
N THR A 138 -24.64 2.95 0.27
CA THR A 138 -25.98 3.43 0.63
C THR A 138 -26.00 4.84 1.21
N ASP A 139 -24.83 5.41 1.51
CA ASP A 139 -24.63 6.67 2.23
C ASP A 139 -25.26 6.65 3.66
N GLU A 140 -25.55 5.47 4.22
CA GLU A 140 -26.09 5.31 5.56
C GLU A 140 -25.00 5.56 6.61
N VAL A 141 -25.35 6.33 7.66
CA VAL A 141 -24.46 6.64 8.79
C VAL A 141 -25.08 6.09 10.07
N LEU A 142 -24.31 5.31 10.82
CA LEU A 142 -24.72 4.71 12.08
C LEU A 142 -23.71 5.00 13.19
N ASN A 143 -24.17 5.56 14.32
CA ASN A 143 -23.36 5.62 15.53
C ASN A 143 -23.37 4.25 16.21
N LEU A 144 -22.22 3.57 16.21
CA LEU A 144 -22.03 2.26 16.83
C LEU A 144 -21.82 2.35 18.34
N GLY A 145 -21.64 3.55 18.88
CA GLY A 145 -21.37 3.79 20.29
C GLY A 145 -19.91 3.63 20.68
N PRO A 146 -19.63 3.54 21.99
CA PRO A 146 -18.25 3.55 22.48
C PRO A 146 -17.46 2.32 22.06
N VAL A 147 -16.19 2.57 21.71
CA VAL A 147 -15.21 1.52 21.35
C VAL A 147 -14.99 0.58 22.53
N PHE A 148 -14.87 1.14 23.74
CA PHE A 148 -14.57 0.39 24.97
C PHE A 148 -15.78 0.34 25.88
N GLU A 149 -16.04 -0.84 26.47
CA GLU A 149 -17.13 -1.02 27.44
C GLU A 149 -16.78 -0.40 28.79
N ASP A 150 -15.50 -0.52 29.19
CA ASP A 150 -14.99 0.06 30.43
C ASP A 150 -14.19 1.33 30.14
N SER A 151 -14.60 2.43 30.78
CA SER A 151 -13.93 3.72 30.63
C SER A 151 -12.54 3.80 31.24
N ASN A 152 -12.21 2.87 32.14
CA ASN A 152 -10.94 2.84 32.85
C ASN A 152 -9.94 1.86 32.25
N ALA A 153 -10.34 1.08 31.23
CA ALA A 153 -9.49 0.05 30.64
C ALA A 153 -8.34 0.61 29.79
N PHE A 154 -8.50 1.81 29.23
CA PHE A 154 -7.52 2.42 28.34
C PHE A 154 -7.36 3.91 28.65
N SER A 155 -6.14 4.37 28.64
CA SER A 155 -5.79 5.77 28.88
C SER A 155 -6.48 6.69 27.86
N TRP A 156 -7.15 7.73 28.36
CA TRP A 156 -7.76 8.79 27.59
C TRP A 156 -6.76 9.90 27.27
N SER A 157 -5.61 9.56 26.96
CA SER A 157 -4.67 10.58 26.60
C SER A 157 -4.91 11.09 25.17
N THR A 158 -6.01 11.79 24.96
CA THR A 158 -6.21 12.81 23.92
C THR A 158 -6.39 12.36 22.45
N GLY A 159 -6.60 11.11 22.11
CA GLY A 159 -6.69 10.70 20.69
C GLY A 159 -5.36 10.70 19.96
N GLU A 160 -4.27 11.01 20.62
CA GLU A 160 -2.90 10.94 20.12
C GLU A 160 -2.26 9.55 20.31
N GLY A 161 -3.03 8.57 20.67
CA GLY A 161 -2.55 7.24 20.96
C GLY A 161 -3.50 6.14 20.51
N TRP A 162 -4.50 6.45 19.68
CA TRP A 162 -5.39 5.45 19.08
C TRP A 162 -5.76 5.83 17.67
N TYR A 163 -5.54 4.87 16.77
CA TYR A 163 -5.69 5.05 15.34
C TYR A 163 -5.95 3.70 14.68
N PHE A 164 -6.54 3.74 13.48
CA PHE A 164 -6.74 2.52 12.70
C PHE A 164 -5.44 1.98 12.12
N SER A 165 -5.35 0.65 12.04
CA SER A 165 -4.38 -0.04 11.19
C SER A 165 -4.48 0.44 9.74
N ALA A 166 -3.35 0.47 9.04
CA ALA A 166 -3.34 0.74 7.60
C ALA A 166 -3.71 -0.49 6.76
N ASN A 167 -3.67 -1.70 7.35
CA ASN A 167 -3.86 -2.97 6.64
C ASN A 167 -5.12 -3.72 7.06
N GLU A 168 -5.49 -3.65 8.36
CA GLU A 168 -6.56 -4.43 8.94
C GLU A 168 -7.79 -3.55 9.21
N PRO A 169 -8.90 -3.71 8.44
CA PRO A 169 -10.03 -2.77 8.47
C PRO A 169 -10.71 -2.62 9.83
N TYR A 170 -10.63 -3.62 10.69
CA TYR A 170 -11.30 -3.61 11.99
C TYR A 170 -10.36 -3.54 13.19
N THR A 171 -9.09 -3.26 12.94
CA THR A 171 -8.06 -3.16 13.96
C THR A 171 -7.72 -1.70 14.25
N ILE A 172 -7.69 -1.34 15.54
CA ILE A 172 -7.13 -0.08 16.03
C ILE A 172 -5.93 -0.36 16.93
N TYR A 173 -4.99 0.55 16.93
CA TYR A 173 -3.90 0.61 17.92
C TYR A 173 -4.30 1.56 19.02
N VAL A 174 -4.03 1.17 20.27
CA VAL A 174 -4.39 1.93 21.47
C VAL A 174 -3.23 1.90 22.46
N ASN A 175 -2.81 3.04 22.98
CA ASN A 175 -1.87 3.05 24.09
C ASN A 175 -2.62 2.79 25.39
N GLY A 176 -2.21 1.73 26.10
CA GLY A 176 -2.76 1.34 27.38
C GLY A 176 -1.76 1.65 28.51
N ASP A 177 -1.54 2.92 28.86
CA ASP A 177 -0.56 3.38 29.84
C ASP A 177 0.88 2.92 29.51
N THR A 178 1.24 1.68 29.87
CA THR A 178 2.59 1.12 29.65
C THR A 178 2.71 0.32 28.33
N SER A 179 1.59 0.02 27.68
CA SER A 179 1.55 -0.93 26.56
C SER A 179 0.98 -0.29 25.29
N LEU A 180 1.48 -0.69 24.13
CA LEU A 180 0.74 -0.58 22.88
C LEU A 180 -0.10 -1.84 22.71
N LEU A 181 -1.40 -1.64 22.50
CA LEU A 181 -2.37 -2.71 22.29
C LEU A 181 -2.88 -2.66 20.84
N ARG A 182 -3.01 -3.82 20.24
CA ARG A 182 -3.80 -4.06 19.02
C ARG A 182 -5.19 -4.51 19.45
N TYR A 183 -6.23 -3.81 19.04
CA TYR A 183 -7.61 -4.04 19.46
C TYR A 183 -8.52 -4.24 18.24
N ASP A 184 -9.19 -5.37 18.20
CA ASP A 184 -10.21 -5.67 17.18
C ASP A 184 -11.58 -5.11 17.63
N VAL A 185 -12.11 -4.16 16.84
CA VAL A 185 -13.35 -3.43 17.20
C VAL A 185 -14.61 -4.27 17.04
N VAL A 186 -14.55 -5.40 16.32
CA VAL A 186 -15.67 -6.33 16.12
C VAL A 186 -15.76 -7.33 17.26
N THR A 187 -14.65 -8.03 17.52
CA THR A 187 -14.57 -9.05 18.59
C THR A 187 -14.36 -8.44 19.97
N ARG A 188 -13.91 -7.18 20.04
CA ARG A 188 -13.54 -6.44 21.25
C ARG A 188 -12.43 -7.12 22.06
N GLN A 189 -11.52 -7.78 21.36
CA GLN A 189 -10.34 -8.39 21.97
C GLN A 189 -9.11 -7.53 21.73
N SER A 190 -8.23 -7.50 22.72
CA SER A 190 -6.93 -6.82 22.62
C SER A 190 -5.76 -7.80 22.71
N GLU A 191 -4.69 -7.48 22.01
CA GLU A 191 -3.40 -8.13 22.08
C GLU A 191 -2.33 -7.08 22.40
N THR A 192 -1.40 -7.42 23.30
CA THR A 192 -0.27 -6.54 23.62
C THR A 192 0.80 -6.66 22.54
N VAL A 193 1.07 -5.57 21.84
CA VAL A 193 2.16 -5.48 20.86
C VAL A 193 3.49 -5.39 21.57
N PHE A 194 3.63 -4.43 22.48
CA PHE A 194 4.76 -4.35 23.41
C PHE A 194 4.36 -3.61 24.70
N ASP A 195 5.17 -3.78 25.74
CA ASP A 195 5.02 -3.13 27.03
C ASP A 195 6.36 -2.49 27.46
N VAL A 196 6.34 -1.17 27.71
CA VAL A 196 7.55 -0.41 28.01
C VAL A 196 8.21 -0.83 29.35
N THR A 197 7.41 -1.32 30.30
CA THR A 197 7.97 -1.78 31.58
C THR A 197 8.72 -3.09 31.44
N SER A 198 8.31 -3.93 30.49
CA SER A 198 9.03 -5.15 30.13
C SER A 198 10.34 -4.88 29.40
N LEU A 199 10.41 -3.75 28.66
CA LEU A 199 11.55 -3.39 27.84
C LEU A 199 12.57 -2.50 28.56
N LEU A 200 12.11 -1.51 29.33
CA LEU A 200 12.95 -0.49 29.99
C LEU A 200 12.94 -0.57 31.52
N GLY A 201 12.02 -1.33 32.10
CA GLY A 201 11.78 -1.37 33.56
C GLY A 201 10.58 -0.52 33.97
N GLY A 202 10.24 -0.52 35.27
CA GLY A 202 9.09 0.20 35.80
C GLY A 202 9.33 1.72 35.90
N GLY A 203 8.23 2.47 35.98
CA GLY A 203 8.24 3.93 36.15
C GLY A 203 8.06 4.73 34.86
N TYR A 204 7.72 4.08 33.77
CA TYR A 204 7.46 4.69 32.48
C TYR A 204 6.04 4.44 31.99
N TYR A 205 5.54 5.29 31.09
CA TYR A 205 4.36 5.04 30.29
C TYR A 205 4.53 5.58 28.86
N LEU A 206 3.68 5.11 27.95
CA LEU A 206 3.70 5.45 26.54
C LEU A 206 2.74 6.60 26.21
N TRP A 207 3.13 7.41 25.23
CA TRP A 207 2.38 8.52 24.72
C TRP A 207 2.63 8.65 23.21
N GLN A 208 1.74 9.29 22.43
CA GLN A 208 1.96 9.61 21.01
C GLN A 208 2.53 8.42 20.24
N VAL A 209 1.74 7.36 20.12
CA VAL A 209 2.19 6.13 19.44
C VAL A 209 1.94 6.23 17.95
N HIS A 210 2.89 5.80 17.14
CA HIS A 210 2.79 5.70 15.69
C HIS A 210 3.17 4.31 15.20
N SER A 211 2.64 3.91 14.03
CA SER A 211 2.98 2.67 13.35
C SER A 211 3.30 2.91 11.89
N SER A 212 4.29 2.17 11.38
CA SER A 212 4.57 2.08 9.95
C SER A 212 3.36 1.59 9.15
N ALA A 213 3.34 1.79 7.83
CA ALA A 213 2.21 1.40 6.99
C ALA A 213 1.96 -0.12 6.94
N ASN A 214 2.97 -0.93 7.24
CA ASN A 214 2.84 -2.39 7.34
C ASN A 214 2.52 -2.89 8.75
N ASP A 215 2.28 -1.98 9.70
CA ASP A 215 1.99 -2.26 11.11
C ASP A 215 3.07 -3.12 11.84
N ARG A 216 4.35 -3.03 11.44
CA ARG A 216 5.44 -3.87 11.98
C ARG A 216 6.49 -3.10 12.79
N VAL A 217 6.55 -1.80 12.60
CA VAL A 217 7.46 -0.92 13.35
C VAL A 217 6.64 0.14 14.05
N HIS A 218 6.85 0.29 15.34
CA HIS A 218 6.10 1.22 16.18
C HIS A 218 7.05 2.17 16.89
N SER A 219 6.69 3.44 16.97
CA SER A 219 7.35 4.42 17.82
C SER A 219 6.40 4.94 18.88
N ALA A 220 6.93 5.34 20.02
CA ALA A 220 6.17 5.98 21.07
C ALA A 220 7.05 6.94 21.88
N THR A 221 6.46 8.07 22.28
CA THR A 221 7.05 8.92 23.32
C THR A 221 7.00 8.19 24.66
N VAL A 222 8.15 8.13 25.33
CA VAL A 222 8.28 7.55 26.69
C VAL A 222 8.25 8.69 27.70
N ARG A 223 7.37 8.57 28.68
CA ARG A 223 7.21 9.55 29.77
C ARG A 223 7.50 8.90 31.11
N ASP A 224 7.97 9.72 32.05
CA ASP A 224 8.09 9.33 33.47
C ASP A 224 6.71 9.27 34.12
N ALA A 225 6.39 8.15 34.76
CA ALA A 225 5.07 7.91 35.33
C ALA A 225 4.74 8.82 36.56
N ALA A 226 5.74 9.39 37.21
CA ALA A 226 5.54 10.23 38.40
C ALA A 226 5.51 11.72 38.07
N SER A 227 6.43 12.18 37.23
CA SER A 227 6.56 13.62 36.85
C SER A 227 5.87 14.00 35.57
N TYR A 228 5.47 13.00 34.75
CA TYR A 228 4.95 13.18 33.39
C TYR A 228 5.93 13.82 32.40
N ALA A 229 7.21 13.94 32.78
CA ALA A 229 8.24 14.46 31.89
C ALA A 229 8.43 13.55 30.68
N MET A 230 8.60 14.14 29.51
CA MET A 230 8.95 13.42 28.30
C MET A 230 10.44 13.05 28.34
N LEU A 231 10.78 11.79 28.17
CA LEU A 231 12.12 11.25 28.37
C LEU A 231 12.81 10.88 27.07
N GLY A 232 12.05 10.72 25.99
CA GLY A 232 12.57 10.32 24.70
C GLY A 232 11.63 9.40 23.94
N CYS A 233 12.17 8.67 22.97
CA CYS A 233 11.45 7.84 22.03
C CYS A 233 11.83 6.37 22.12
N ILE A 234 10.85 5.47 22.18
CA ILE A 234 11.10 4.03 21.98
C ILE A 234 10.60 3.63 20.59
N VAL A 235 11.40 2.82 19.90
CA VAL A 235 11.01 2.15 18.66
C VAL A 235 10.99 0.65 18.91
N TYR A 236 9.91 -0.02 18.55
CA TYR A 236 9.73 -1.46 18.67
C TYR A 236 9.53 -2.10 17.31
N LEU A 237 10.23 -3.20 17.04
CA LEU A 237 10.18 -3.99 15.81
C LEU A 237 9.50 -5.32 16.09
N GLU A 238 8.26 -5.51 15.64
CA GLU A 238 7.47 -6.73 15.92
C GLU A 238 8.14 -8.01 15.41
N GLU A 239 8.70 -8.00 14.20
CA GLU A 239 9.29 -9.21 13.61
C GLU A 239 10.40 -9.83 14.45
N THR A 240 11.14 -9.01 15.19
CA THR A 240 12.31 -9.44 15.96
C THR A 240 12.11 -9.34 17.46
N GLY A 241 11.07 -8.64 17.92
CA GLY A 241 10.89 -8.27 19.32
C GLY A 241 11.98 -7.32 19.84
N GLN A 242 12.76 -6.73 18.94
CA GLN A 242 13.81 -5.79 19.31
C GLN A 242 13.26 -4.39 19.52
N HIS A 243 13.94 -3.64 20.38
CA HIS A 243 13.62 -2.23 20.57
C HIS A 243 14.89 -1.38 20.58
N LYS A 244 14.73 -0.10 20.27
CA LYS A 244 15.73 0.96 20.45
C LYS A 244 15.11 2.07 21.29
N TYR A 245 15.87 2.62 22.21
CA TYR A 245 15.44 3.74 23.03
C TYR A 245 16.37 4.93 22.78
N TYR A 246 15.79 6.03 22.35
CA TYR A 246 16.46 7.29 22.07
C TYR A 246 16.11 8.27 23.17
N LEU A 247 17.08 8.56 24.04
CA LEU A 247 16.91 9.57 25.07
C LEU A 247 16.72 10.95 24.44
N SER A 248 15.89 11.75 25.08
CA SER A 248 15.79 13.18 24.78
C SER A 248 17.14 13.86 24.93
N GLN A 249 17.48 14.72 23.99
CA GLN A 249 18.69 15.55 24.02
C GLN A 249 18.37 17.02 24.30
N GLY A 250 17.08 17.41 24.25
CA GLY A 250 16.59 18.73 24.48
C GLY A 250 15.23 18.78 25.17
N ASN A 251 14.40 19.75 24.83
CA ASN A 251 13.00 19.80 25.25
C ASN A 251 12.16 18.98 24.26
N PHE A 252 11.88 17.73 24.63
CA PHE A 252 11.25 16.74 23.74
C PHE A 252 9.74 17.01 23.55
N ASP A 253 9.27 16.94 22.31
CA ASP A 253 7.86 17.02 21.97
C ASP A 253 7.29 15.63 21.56
N GLU A 254 7.70 15.08 20.43
CA GLU A 254 7.17 13.81 19.94
C GLU A 254 8.16 13.02 19.08
N CYS A 255 7.83 11.77 18.79
CA CYS A 255 8.52 11.01 17.77
C CYS A 255 7.57 10.20 16.86
N GLN A 256 7.93 10.10 15.59
CA GLN A 256 7.13 9.44 14.56
C GLN A 256 7.99 8.51 13.72
N VAL A 257 7.62 7.23 13.63
CA VAL A 257 8.17 6.32 12.62
C VAL A 257 7.54 6.64 11.27
N ASP A 258 8.32 6.60 10.20
CA ASP A 258 7.80 6.79 8.85
C ASP A 258 6.97 5.59 8.36
N LYS A 259 6.27 5.75 7.24
CA LYS A 259 5.41 4.68 6.69
C LYS A 259 6.19 3.46 6.19
N SER A 260 7.47 3.60 5.87
CA SER A 260 8.35 2.45 5.52
C SER A 260 8.75 1.63 6.76
N GLY A 261 8.83 2.26 7.92
CA GLY A 261 9.41 1.67 9.13
C GLY A 261 10.94 1.73 9.17
N ASP A 262 11.57 2.40 8.22
CA ASP A 262 13.04 2.52 8.12
C ASP A 262 13.58 3.83 8.70
N TRP A 263 12.71 4.82 8.96
CA TRP A 263 13.09 6.14 9.44
C TRP A 263 12.30 6.55 10.67
N LEU A 264 12.95 7.30 11.55
CA LEU A 264 12.37 7.90 12.75
C LEU A 264 12.61 9.40 12.74
N LEU A 265 11.57 10.17 12.95
CA LEU A 265 11.61 11.58 13.27
C LEU A 265 11.48 11.75 14.78
N ILE A 266 12.35 12.54 15.41
CA ILE A 266 12.20 13.03 16.78
C ILE A 266 12.20 14.54 16.73
N LYS A 267 11.18 15.16 17.30
CA LYS A 267 11.04 16.60 17.46
C LYS A 267 11.39 16.98 18.89
N GLU A 268 12.36 17.84 19.06
CA GLU A 268 12.81 18.34 20.35
C GLU A 268 13.62 19.62 20.17
N ASP A 269 13.54 20.58 21.09
CA ASP A 269 14.36 21.77 21.04
C ASP A 269 15.77 21.45 21.56
N LEU A 270 16.75 21.39 20.65
CA LEU A 270 18.14 21.01 20.92
C LEU A 270 19.04 22.23 21.27
N ASP A 271 18.74 23.40 20.72
CA ASP A 271 19.61 24.56 20.84
C ASP A 271 19.10 25.63 21.82
N GLY A 272 17.89 25.42 22.37
CA GLY A 272 17.28 26.31 23.37
C GLY A 272 16.74 27.61 22.80
N LYS A 273 16.46 27.66 21.47
CA LYS A 273 15.79 28.76 20.80
C LYS A 273 14.31 28.47 20.61
N ASP A 274 13.61 29.46 20.06
CA ASP A 274 12.20 29.27 19.74
C ASP A 274 12.04 28.28 18.58
N GLY A 275 11.34 27.18 18.80
CA GLY A 275 11.02 26.15 17.81
C GLY A 275 11.44 24.74 18.24
N GLU A 276 11.24 23.81 17.35
CA GLU A 276 11.58 22.40 17.49
C GLU A 276 12.55 22.00 16.40
N ASP A 277 13.67 21.40 16.81
CA ASP A 277 14.60 20.76 15.90
C ASP A 277 14.11 19.37 15.52
N ASN A 278 14.51 18.90 14.34
CA ASN A 278 14.12 17.58 13.85
C ASN A 278 15.36 16.67 13.76
N ARG A 279 15.37 15.61 14.58
CA ARG A 279 16.36 14.54 14.45
C ARG A 279 15.78 13.46 13.55
N ILE A 280 16.41 13.22 12.42
CA ILE A 280 15.99 12.24 11.40
C ILE A 280 16.96 11.07 11.42
N ILE A 281 16.49 9.92 11.84
CA ILE A 281 17.30 8.75 12.12
C ILE A 281 16.93 7.62 11.18
N ASN A 282 17.88 7.11 10.42
CA ASN A 282 17.71 5.86 9.69
C ASN A 282 17.81 4.67 10.65
N LEU A 283 16.71 3.96 10.85
CA LEU A 283 16.62 2.85 11.82
C LEU A 283 17.45 1.63 11.42
N VAL A 284 17.74 1.48 10.12
CA VAL A 284 18.52 0.35 9.58
C VAL A 284 20.02 0.58 9.80
N THR A 285 20.51 1.76 9.42
CA THR A 285 21.94 2.11 9.50
C THR A 285 22.35 2.75 10.83
N GLY A 286 21.40 3.35 11.53
CA GLY A 286 21.63 4.18 12.72
C GLY A 286 22.19 5.57 12.40
N HIS A 287 22.26 5.96 11.12
CA HIS A 287 22.70 7.29 10.73
C HIS A 287 21.66 8.33 11.15
N GLU A 288 22.12 9.38 11.81
CA GLU A 288 21.29 10.49 12.29
C GLU A 288 21.67 11.79 11.59
N ARG A 289 20.67 12.58 11.27
CA ARG A 289 20.78 13.93 10.72
C ARG A 289 19.89 14.85 11.54
N ILE A 290 20.30 16.11 11.67
CA ILE A 290 19.58 17.10 12.45
C ILE A 290 19.21 18.25 11.50
N LEU A 291 17.94 18.66 11.54
CA LEU A 291 17.42 19.83 10.89
C LEU A 291 16.98 20.81 11.98
N LEU A 292 17.76 21.87 12.16
CA LEU A 292 17.47 22.90 13.15
C LEU A 292 16.32 23.81 12.69
N ASP A 293 15.57 24.36 13.63
CA ASP A 293 14.40 25.22 13.35
C ASP A 293 14.75 26.40 12.45
N HIS A 294 15.87 27.07 12.71
CA HIS A 294 16.32 28.24 11.94
C HIS A 294 16.80 27.88 10.51
N GLU A 295 16.92 26.63 10.19
CA GLU A 295 17.24 26.12 8.84
C GLU A 295 15.97 25.73 8.06
N GLY A 296 14.78 25.94 8.63
CA GLY A 296 13.50 25.61 8.03
C GLY A 296 12.96 24.25 8.49
N ALA A 297 13.09 23.98 9.77
CA ALA A 297 12.58 22.75 10.36
C ALA A 297 11.07 22.60 10.23
N ALA A 298 10.63 21.34 10.09
CA ALA A 298 9.25 20.99 9.94
C ALA A 298 8.48 21.18 11.25
N GLY A 299 7.36 21.91 11.18
CA GLY A 299 6.35 21.93 12.22
C GLY A 299 5.39 20.73 12.14
N HIS A 300 4.07 20.96 12.04
CA HIS A 300 3.10 19.89 11.86
C HIS A 300 3.43 19.05 10.61
N SER A 301 3.65 17.76 10.80
CA SER A 301 4.14 16.86 9.75
C SER A 301 3.32 15.57 9.66
N ASP A 302 3.19 15.01 8.46
CA ASP A 302 2.78 13.63 8.23
C ASP A 302 3.85 12.92 7.39
N MET A 303 4.10 11.67 7.72
CA MET A 303 5.18 10.89 7.12
C MET A 303 4.75 10.26 5.80
N GLY A 304 5.69 10.20 4.84
CA GLY A 304 5.62 9.33 3.67
C GLY A 304 6.49 8.08 3.83
N PHE A 305 7.03 7.57 2.74
CA PHE A 305 7.98 6.45 2.69
C PHE A 305 9.39 6.99 2.45
N GLY A 306 10.14 7.27 3.51
CA GLY A 306 11.46 7.88 3.46
C GLY A 306 11.44 9.40 3.30
N TYR A 307 10.31 10.06 3.54
CA TYR A 307 10.14 11.52 3.50
C TYR A 307 9.02 11.96 4.44
N MET A 308 8.92 13.27 4.68
CA MET A 308 7.77 13.89 5.36
C MET A 308 7.19 15.04 4.54
N VAL A 309 5.89 15.26 4.69
CA VAL A 309 5.20 16.48 4.27
C VAL A 309 4.93 17.30 5.52
N ALA A 310 5.39 18.52 5.58
CA ALA A 310 5.23 19.33 6.78
C ALA A 310 5.20 20.84 6.49
N ALA A 311 4.71 21.58 7.48
CA ALA A 311 4.77 23.03 7.45
C ALA A 311 6.19 23.52 7.75
N ASP A 312 6.68 24.48 6.97
CA ASP A 312 7.83 25.30 7.37
C ASP A 312 7.34 26.47 8.21
N ASN A 313 7.63 26.42 9.50
CA ASN A 313 7.15 27.44 10.44
C ASN A 313 8.16 28.58 10.66
N TRP A 314 9.44 28.40 10.35
CA TRP A 314 10.53 29.16 10.96
C TRP A 314 11.46 29.84 9.97
N ALA A 315 11.65 29.30 8.78
CA ALA A 315 12.60 29.83 7.82
C ALA A 315 12.08 30.98 6.95
N ASN A 316 12.87 31.36 5.95
CA ASN A 316 12.61 32.44 5.03
C ASN A 316 11.31 32.29 4.21
N ASP A 317 10.84 31.04 4.07
CA ASP A 317 9.61 30.67 3.37
C ASP A 317 8.50 30.25 4.34
N ALA A 318 8.40 30.89 5.48
CA ALA A 318 7.35 30.61 6.45
C ALA A 318 5.95 30.60 5.81
N ASN A 319 5.06 29.74 6.32
CA ASN A 319 3.72 29.46 5.79
C ASN A 319 3.72 28.64 4.48
N THR A 320 4.75 27.87 4.22
CA THR A 320 4.78 26.89 3.14
C THR A 320 4.57 25.49 3.66
N GLN A 321 4.08 24.58 2.79
CA GLN A 321 4.18 23.16 2.98
C GLN A 321 5.35 22.66 2.13
N LYS A 322 6.19 21.83 2.72
CA LYS A 322 7.38 21.29 2.08
C LYS A 322 7.44 19.77 2.17
N VAL A 323 8.20 19.17 1.26
CA VAL A 323 8.62 17.77 1.32
C VAL A 323 10.10 17.71 1.68
N TRP A 324 10.46 16.98 2.71
CA TRP A 324 11.85 16.65 3.07
C TRP A 324 12.11 15.18 2.77
N ASP A 325 12.95 14.93 1.78
CA ASP A 325 13.43 13.57 1.44
C ASP A 325 14.57 13.18 2.39
N PHE A 326 14.34 12.15 3.21
CA PHE A 326 15.33 11.67 4.18
C PHE A 326 16.51 10.97 3.53
N THR A 327 16.40 10.59 2.26
CA THR A 327 17.45 9.90 1.51
C THR A 327 18.38 10.87 0.77
N ALA A 328 17.99 12.15 0.63
CA ALA A 328 18.77 13.16 -0.07
C ALA A 328 20.11 13.45 0.63
N ASP A 329 21.15 13.77 -0.14
CA ASP A 329 22.46 14.13 0.40
C ASP A 329 22.39 15.42 1.25
N VAL A 330 21.58 16.36 0.84
CA VAL A 330 21.27 17.60 1.56
C VAL A 330 19.85 17.51 2.07
N LEU A 331 19.66 17.71 3.37
CA LEU A 331 18.33 17.76 3.97
C LEU A 331 17.77 19.18 3.82
N ASP A 332 17.18 19.47 2.68
CA ASP A 332 16.54 20.73 2.34
C ASP A 332 15.10 20.47 1.89
N GLY A 333 14.15 21.23 2.42
CA GLY A 333 12.74 21.05 2.10
C GLY A 333 12.38 21.68 0.76
N VAL A 334 11.73 20.91 -0.10
CA VAL A 334 11.17 21.39 -1.37
C VAL A 334 9.77 21.92 -1.14
N THR A 335 9.53 23.20 -1.41
CA THR A 335 8.21 23.83 -1.31
C THR A 335 7.25 23.18 -2.31
N VAL A 336 6.11 22.69 -1.82
CA VAL A 336 5.07 22.04 -2.62
C VAL A 336 3.75 22.79 -2.59
N TYR A 337 3.54 23.65 -1.58
CA TYR A 337 2.39 24.53 -1.50
C TYR A 337 2.76 25.77 -0.69
N HIS A 338 2.51 26.94 -1.27
CA HIS A 338 2.82 28.23 -0.68
C HIS A 338 1.53 29.04 -0.50
N ASN A 339 1.15 29.26 0.74
CA ASN A 339 0.01 30.11 1.06
C ASN A 339 0.24 30.87 2.37
N ALA A 340 0.64 32.12 2.25
CA ALA A 340 0.81 33.02 3.38
C ALA A 340 -0.48 33.26 4.20
N ASP A 341 -1.63 32.97 3.61
CA ASP A 341 -2.94 33.15 4.23
C ASP A 341 -3.43 31.88 4.97
N TRP A 342 -2.81 30.74 4.71
CA TRP A 342 -3.06 29.49 5.42
C TRP A 342 -2.14 29.42 6.63
N ASP A 343 -2.61 29.92 7.76
CA ASP A 343 -1.83 30.01 8.99
C ASP A 343 -1.41 28.61 9.46
N VAL A 344 -0.13 28.27 9.19
CA VAL A 344 0.42 26.95 9.46
C VAL A 344 0.79 26.71 10.92
N GLN A 345 0.80 27.77 11.74
CA GLN A 345 1.33 27.69 13.10
C GLN A 345 0.39 27.00 14.09
N ALA A 346 -0.91 27.12 13.93
CA ALA A 346 -1.86 26.51 14.85
C ALA A 346 -3.08 25.93 14.17
N PRO A 347 -3.79 26.65 13.25
CA PRO A 347 -5.04 26.14 12.69
C PRO A 347 -4.85 25.26 11.47
N ALA A 348 -3.71 25.29 10.79
CA ALA A 348 -3.46 24.50 9.58
C ALA A 348 -2.79 23.17 9.92
N HIS A 349 -3.47 22.08 9.55
CA HIS A 349 -2.97 20.72 9.74
C HIS A 349 -3.01 19.98 8.41
N VAL A 350 -1.92 19.26 8.09
CA VAL A 350 -1.77 18.43 6.90
C VAL A 350 -1.90 16.95 7.22
N SER A 351 -2.51 16.19 6.32
CA SER A 351 -2.60 14.73 6.35
C SER A 351 -2.17 14.15 5.02
N HIS A 352 -1.28 13.17 5.08
CA HIS A 352 -0.75 12.43 3.93
C HIS A 352 -0.92 10.92 4.14
N SER A 353 -2.02 10.51 4.78
CA SER A 353 -2.30 9.09 5.06
C SER A 353 -2.38 8.22 3.79
N ASN A 354 -2.65 8.83 2.64
CA ASN A 354 -2.69 8.21 1.33
C ASN A 354 -1.31 7.95 0.68
N ALA A 355 -0.22 8.20 1.39
CA ALA A 355 1.11 7.91 0.86
C ALA A 355 1.22 6.45 0.39
N ALA A 356 1.72 6.25 -0.82
CA ALA A 356 1.81 4.95 -1.48
C ALA A 356 3.27 4.49 -1.59
N PRO A 357 3.58 3.23 -1.22
CA PRO A 357 4.94 2.71 -1.32
C PRO A 357 5.42 2.66 -2.78
N GLY A 358 6.67 3.06 -3.00
CA GLY A 358 7.29 3.04 -4.32
C GLY A 358 6.79 4.10 -5.30
N THR A 359 5.89 4.99 -4.87
CA THR A 359 5.45 6.15 -5.66
C THR A 359 6.25 7.38 -5.21
N PRO A 360 6.91 8.09 -6.12
CA PRO A 360 7.61 9.33 -5.78
C PRO A 360 6.68 10.39 -5.18
N PRO A 361 7.14 11.23 -4.24
CA PRO A 361 6.31 12.26 -3.63
C PRO A 361 5.59 13.15 -4.65
N GLU A 362 6.29 13.55 -5.72
CA GLU A 362 5.78 14.43 -6.76
C GLU A 362 4.60 13.84 -7.58
N GLN A 363 4.31 12.57 -7.44
CA GLN A 363 3.14 11.91 -8.04
C GLN A 363 2.00 11.70 -7.05
N GLN A 364 2.11 12.29 -5.86
CA GLN A 364 1.18 12.14 -4.77
C GLN A 364 0.64 13.50 -4.32
N PHE A 365 -0.39 13.48 -3.51
CA PHE A 365 -0.94 14.70 -2.92
C PHE A 365 -1.19 14.51 -1.42
N ALA A 366 -1.24 15.62 -0.70
CA ALA A 366 -1.68 15.67 0.69
C ALA A 366 -2.91 16.58 0.78
N CYS A 367 -3.70 16.42 1.84
CA CYS A 367 -4.82 17.30 2.12
C CYS A 367 -4.66 17.92 3.50
N GLY A 368 -5.28 19.09 3.69
CA GLY A 368 -5.27 19.74 4.99
C GLY A 368 -6.52 20.58 5.22
N SER A 369 -6.65 21.05 6.44
CA SER A 369 -7.74 21.90 6.87
C SER A 369 -7.22 23.03 7.75
N SER A 370 -7.76 24.21 7.58
CA SER A 370 -7.40 25.39 8.35
C SER A 370 -8.65 26.14 8.79
N VAL A 371 -8.52 26.96 9.82
CA VAL A 371 -9.57 27.88 10.27
C VAL A 371 -8.94 29.20 10.68
N ASN A 372 -9.53 30.30 10.23
CA ASN A 372 -9.03 31.64 10.50
C ASN A 372 -10.21 32.62 10.74
N ARG A 373 -10.05 33.55 11.69
CA ARG A 373 -11.03 34.63 11.92
C ARG A 373 -11.10 35.64 10.77
N ASN A 374 -10.04 35.72 10.00
CA ASN A 374 -9.97 36.58 8.82
C ASN A 374 -10.38 35.75 7.59
N ASN A 375 -11.08 36.43 6.70
CA ASN A 375 -11.53 35.83 5.46
C ASN A 375 -10.36 35.84 4.45
N ARG A 376 -9.55 34.82 4.44
CA ARG A 376 -8.37 34.68 3.59
C ARG A 376 -8.55 33.54 2.60
N ALA A 377 -7.84 33.59 1.49
CA ALA A 377 -7.85 32.53 0.51
C ALA A 377 -7.41 31.20 1.17
N HIS A 378 -8.19 30.14 0.98
CA HIS A 378 -8.04 28.80 1.56
C HIS A 378 -8.08 28.74 3.11
N GLY A 379 -8.14 29.87 3.81
CA GLY A 379 -7.98 29.97 5.25
C GLY A 379 -9.10 29.31 6.09
N ASN A 380 -10.23 28.93 5.50
CA ASN A 380 -11.36 28.28 6.15
C ASN A 380 -11.90 27.10 5.30
N GLU A 381 -10.99 26.41 4.63
CA GLU A 381 -11.30 25.38 3.66
C GLU A 381 -10.50 24.10 3.90
N VAL A 382 -11.07 22.99 3.47
CA VAL A 382 -10.37 21.75 3.22
C VAL A 382 -9.77 21.84 1.83
N ILE A 383 -8.46 21.74 1.72
CA ILE A 383 -7.73 21.77 0.46
C ILE A 383 -6.84 20.54 0.33
N CYS A 384 -6.57 20.14 -0.91
CA CYS A 384 -5.52 19.20 -1.22
C CYS A 384 -4.54 19.82 -2.22
N PHE A 385 -3.27 19.47 -2.14
CA PHE A 385 -2.22 19.99 -3.01
C PHE A 385 -1.27 18.86 -3.42
N GLN A 386 -0.80 18.93 -4.65
CA GLN A 386 0.15 17.98 -5.20
C GLN A 386 1.54 18.22 -4.62
N LEU A 387 2.31 17.15 -4.45
CA LEU A 387 3.66 17.23 -3.87
C LEU A 387 4.75 17.42 -4.93
N ASP A 388 4.38 17.98 -6.09
CA ASP A 388 5.26 18.18 -7.26
C ASP A 388 5.82 19.61 -7.38
N GLY A 389 5.46 20.50 -6.46
CA GLY A 389 5.88 21.89 -6.50
C GLY A 389 5.09 22.76 -7.50
N SER A 390 3.97 22.27 -8.06
CA SER A 390 3.09 23.04 -8.93
C SER A 390 2.37 24.17 -8.20
N ASP A 391 2.30 24.08 -6.88
CA ASP A 391 1.61 25.03 -5.99
C ASP A 391 0.09 25.11 -6.24
N GLU A 392 -0.46 24.18 -7.01
CA GLU A 392 -1.88 24.11 -7.34
C GLU A 392 -2.67 23.47 -6.20
N ALA A 393 -3.75 24.13 -5.77
CA ALA A 393 -4.63 23.63 -4.73
C ALA A 393 -5.98 23.16 -5.29
N LEU A 394 -6.40 21.99 -4.91
CA LEU A 394 -7.79 21.51 -5.05
C LEU A 394 -8.57 21.98 -3.82
N VAL A 395 -9.51 22.88 -4.03
CA VAL A 395 -10.43 23.35 -2.99
C VAL A 395 -11.61 22.37 -2.91
N VAL A 396 -11.72 21.68 -1.76
CA VAL A 396 -12.65 20.55 -1.60
C VAL A 396 -13.94 20.98 -0.91
N ALA A 397 -13.87 21.65 0.24
CA ALA A 397 -15.04 22.00 1.04
C ALA A 397 -14.75 23.16 1.98
N PRO A 398 -15.78 23.93 2.40
CA PRO A 398 -15.63 24.87 3.51
C PRO A 398 -15.53 24.09 4.83
N VAL A 399 -14.66 24.50 5.73
CA VAL A 399 -14.52 23.91 7.07
C VAL A 399 -15.77 24.16 7.93
N MET A 400 -16.50 25.24 7.68
CA MET A 400 -17.74 25.64 8.39
C MET A 400 -17.53 25.99 9.88
N THR A 401 -16.31 26.25 10.32
CA THR A 401 -16.04 26.61 11.71
C THR A 401 -15.99 28.13 11.86
N ASP A 402 -16.71 28.67 12.84
CA ASP A 402 -16.58 30.04 13.31
C ASP A 402 -15.87 30.04 14.67
N LEU A 403 -14.67 30.60 14.72
CA LEU A 403 -13.88 30.72 15.96
C LEU A 403 -14.52 31.63 17.00
N ASN A 404 -15.49 32.49 16.61
CA ASN A 404 -16.24 33.36 17.51
C ASN A 404 -17.48 32.65 18.10
N ALA A 405 -17.93 31.55 17.53
CA ALA A 405 -19.02 30.75 18.07
C ALA A 405 -18.55 29.92 19.28
N SER A 406 -19.48 29.53 20.17
CA SER A 406 -19.13 28.87 21.44
C SER A 406 -18.83 27.37 21.34
N GLY A 407 -19.27 26.69 20.25
CA GLY A 407 -19.10 25.25 20.11
C GLY A 407 -17.63 24.84 19.98
N GLY A 408 -17.23 23.80 20.73
CA GLY A 408 -15.85 23.31 20.79
C GLY A 408 -15.00 23.90 21.92
N GLY A 409 -15.44 24.98 22.56
CA GLY A 409 -14.69 25.62 23.66
C GLY A 409 -13.65 26.63 23.17
N ASP A 410 -12.37 26.37 23.38
CA ASP A 410 -11.28 27.26 22.95
C ASP A 410 -10.95 27.11 21.44
N ASP A 411 -10.12 27.99 20.94
CA ASP A 411 -9.77 28.04 19.52
C ASP A 411 -9.02 26.78 19.07
N TYR A 412 -8.18 26.22 19.94
CA TYR A 412 -7.45 25.00 19.64
C TYR A 412 -8.39 23.79 19.44
N ALA A 413 -9.39 23.65 20.30
CA ALA A 413 -10.40 22.60 20.19
C ALA A 413 -11.32 22.78 18.96
N LYS A 414 -11.52 24.03 18.49
CA LYS A 414 -12.29 24.34 17.26
C LYS A 414 -11.52 24.09 15.98
N SER A 415 -10.19 24.05 16.05
CA SER A 415 -9.35 23.79 14.88
C SER A 415 -9.61 22.38 14.35
N PRO A 416 -9.85 22.22 13.04
CA PRO A 416 -10.45 21.00 12.48
C PRO A 416 -9.55 19.75 12.52
N LYS A 417 -8.22 19.87 12.45
CA LYS A 417 -7.21 18.80 12.50
C LYS A 417 -7.61 17.57 11.68
N GLY A 418 -8.10 17.79 10.44
CA GLY A 418 -8.71 16.75 9.62
C GLY A 418 -7.73 15.68 9.15
N ASN A 419 -8.28 14.47 8.91
CA ASN A 419 -7.52 13.33 8.41
C ASN A 419 -7.96 12.94 6.99
N LEU A 420 -7.00 12.65 6.13
CA LEU A 420 -7.20 11.96 4.86
C LEU A 420 -7.15 10.45 5.09
N ASP A 421 -7.98 9.69 4.40
CA ASP A 421 -7.93 8.22 4.45
C ASP A 421 -6.76 7.65 3.62
N VAL A 422 -6.45 6.39 3.83
CA VAL A 422 -5.32 5.71 3.14
C VAL A 422 -5.49 5.60 1.62
N THR A 423 -6.69 5.81 1.08
CA THR A 423 -6.94 5.80 -0.37
C THR A 423 -6.95 7.19 -1.00
N GLY A 424 -6.91 8.25 -0.18
CA GLY A 424 -7.02 9.64 -0.64
C GLY A 424 -8.42 10.06 -1.10
N GLN A 425 -9.44 9.24 -0.82
CA GLN A 425 -10.82 9.46 -1.32
C GLN A 425 -11.72 10.19 -0.34
N TYR A 426 -11.40 10.17 0.95
CA TYR A 426 -12.24 10.75 2.00
C TYR A 426 -11.41 11.56 2.97
N PHE A 427 -11.95 12.74 3.34
CA PHE A 427 -11.35 13.59 4.35
C PHE A 427 -12.35 13.84 5.48
N VAL A 428 -11.95 13.60 6.73
CA VAL A 428 -12.78 13.76 7.93
C VAL A 428 -12.27 14.91 8.78
N TRP A 429 -13.18 15.73 9.33
CA TRP A 429 -12.86 16.83 10.24
C TRP A 429 -14.02 17.14 11.20
N THR A 430 -13.79 18.04 12.16
CA THR A 430 -14.83 18.56 13.04
C THR A 430 -15.09 20.03 12.77
N SER A 431 -16.34 20.44 13.01
CA SER A 431 -16.78 21.84 12.84
C SER A 431 -17.90 22.18 13.83
N ASN A 432 -17.92 23.46 14.30
CA ASN A 432 -19.03 23.99 15.07
C ASN A 432 -20.18 24.57 14.22
N MET A 433 -20.02 24.60 12.89
CA MET A 433 -21.04 25.09 11.96
C MET A 433 -21.52 26.52 12.27
N GLY A 434 -20.66 27.35 12.89
CA GLY A 434 -21.03 28.68 13.41
C GLY A 434 -21.92 28.66 14.66
N GLY A 435 -22.14 27.50 15.27
CA GLY A 435 -23.08 27.29 16.38
C GLY A 435 -22.44 26.95 17.72
N SER A 436 -23.19 26.29 18.60
CA SER A 436 -22.84 26.05 20.00
C SER A 436 -22.27 24.67 20.31
N ARG A 437 -21.98 23.83 19.30
CA ARG A 437 -21.39 22.49 19.48
C ARG A 437 -20.60 22.06 18.26
N LEU A 438 -19.63 21.17 18.47
CA LEU A 438 -18.93 20.47 17.38
C LEU A 438 -19.74 19.26 16.89
N ASP A 439 -19.62 19.02 15.57
CA ASP A 439 -19.97 17.76 14.92
C ASP A 439 -18.80 17.28 14.04
N ALA A 440 -18.79 15.98 13.75
CA ALA A 440 -17.85 15.38 12.82
C ALA A 440 -18.46 15.32 11.40
N PHE A 441 -17.62 15.60 10.41
CA PHE A 441 -17.96 15.63 8.98
C PHE A 441 -16.98 14.81 8.17
N LEU A 442 -17.45 14.36 7.04
CA LEU A 442 -16.69 13.66 6.01
C LEU A 442 -16.98 14.32 4.67
N VAL A 443 -15.98 14.45 3.80
CA VAL A 443 -16.16 14.85 2.40
C VAL A 443 -15.50 13.84 1.47
N LYS A 444 -16.12 13.61 0.31
CA LYS A 444 -15.55 12.84 -0.78
C LYS A 444 -14.58 13.73 -1.57
N VAL A 445 -13.31 13.35 -1.62
CA VAL A 445 -12.24 14.14 -2.22
C VAL A 445 -12.14 13.83 -3.72
N PRO A 446 -12.34 14.81 -4.62
CA PRO A 446 -12.20 14.62 -6.06
C PRO A 446 -10.71 14.66 -6.49
N GLY A 447 -9.88 13.78 -5.91
CA GLY A 447 -8.42 13.76 -6.08
C GLY A 447 -7.94 13.55 -7.53
N HIS A 448 -8.80 13.01 -8.40
CA HIS A 448 -8.53 12.89 -9.84
C HIS A 448 -8.24 14.24 -10.51
N LEU A 449 -8.73 15.33 -9.95
CA LEU A 449 -8.46 16.67 -10.47
C LEU A 449 -6.98 17.08 -10.29
N LEU A 450 -6.30 16.58 -9.25
CA LEU A 450 -4.88 16.83 -9.02
C LEU A 450 -3.98 15.90 -9.83
N THR A 451 -4.35 14.66 -10.00
CA THR A 451 -3.48 13.64 -10.59
C THR A 451 -3.45 13.64 -12.12
N GLY A 452 -4.03 14.67 -12.76
CA GLY A 452 -3.87 14.90 -14.20
C GLY A 452 -4.51 13.85 -15.12
N THR A 453 -5.41 12.99 -14.64
CA THR A 453 -6.32 12.22 -15.50
C THR A 453 -7.47 13.12 -15.97
N THR A 454 -7.11 14.26 -16.53
CA THR A 454 -8.09 15.14 -17.18
C THR A 454 -8.44 14.55 -18.54
N ASN A 455 -9.63 14.02 -18.67
CA ASN A 455 -10.32 14.12 -19.95
C ASN A 455 -10.32 15.62 -20.30
N GLU A 456 -9.68 15.97 -21.41
CA GLU A 456 -9.57 17.36 -21.87
C GLU A 456 -10.88 18.12 -21.71
N SER A 457 -10.75 19.32 -21.17
CA SER A 457 -11.78 20.34 -21.02
C SER A 457 -12.78 20.33 -22.16
N ALA A 458 -14.05 20.14 -21.83
CA ALA A 458 -15.11 20.50 -22.74
C ALA A 458 -15.00 22.02 -23.03
N PRO A 459 -14.86 22.42 -24.29
CA PRO A 459 -14.86 23.86 -24.63
C PRO A 459 -16.19 24.48 -24.24
N ALA A 460 -16.12 25.74 -23.82
CA ALA A 460 -17.26 26.57 -23.47
C ALA A 460 -18.36 26.49 -24.59
N PRO A 461 -19.65 26.49 -24.25
CA PRO A 461 -20.70 26.27 -25.22
C PRO A 461 -20.68 27.35 -26.31
N ALA A 462 -20.32 26.91 -27.52
CA ALA A 462 -20.48 27.72 -28.72
C ALA A 462 -21.97 27.85 -29.09
N PRO A 463 -22.41 28.92 -29.70
CA PRO A 463 -23.82 29.13 -30.05
C PRO A 463 -24.30 28.04 -30.97
N GLN A 464 -25.48 27.57 -30.69
CA GLN A 464 -26.23 26.48 -31.32
C GLN A 464 -26.29 26.61 -32.84
N PRO A 465 -25.75 25.68 -33.65
CA PRO A 465 -25.99 25.65 -35.07
C PRO A 465 -27.31 24.93 -35.42
N THR A 466 -27.94 25.42 -36.44
CA THR A 466 -29.14 24.84 -37.07
C THR A 466 -28.96 23.38 -37.47
N PRO A 467 -30.02 22.56 -37.44
CA PRO A 467 -29.92 21.13 -37.64
C PRO A 467 -29.49 20.75 -39.07
N VAL A 468 -28.47 19.96 -39.18
CA VAL A 468 -28.01 19.29 -40.39
C VAL A 468 -28.62 17.87 -40.42
N PRO A 469 -29.02 17.31 -41.58
CA PRO A 469 -29.68 16.01 -41.66
C PRO A 469 -28.80 14.87 -41.14
N GLU A 470 -29.47 13.98 -40.42
CA GLU A 470 -28.95 12.78 -39.78
C GLU A 470 -28.19 11.87 -40.79
N PRO A 471 -26.93 11.46 -40.50
CA PRO A 471 -26.27 10.44 -41.33
C PRO A 471 -26.86 9.07 -41.02
N THR A 472 -27.06 8.28 -42.04
CA THR A 472 -27.52 6.88 -42.02
C THR A 472 -26.68 6.05 -41.02
N PRO A 473 -27.30 5.23 -40.16
CA PRO A 473 -26.61 4.46 -39.13
C PRO A 473 -25.66 3.44 -39.76
N THR A 474 -24.40 3.50 -39.31
CA THR A 474 -23.42 2.43 -39.53
C THR A 474 -23.86 1.21 -38.74
N PRO A 475 -23.77 -0.02 -39.26
CA PRO A 475 -24.22 -1.21 -38.54
C PRO A 475 -23.54 -1.36 -37.20
N GLU A 476 -24.36 -1.50 -36.17
CA GLU A 476 -23.93 -1.86 -34.77
C GLU A 476 -23.17 -3.17 -34.82
N PRO A 477 -21.99 -3.31 -34.09
CA PRO A 477 -21.37 -4.60 -33.97
C PRO A 477 -22.32 -5.56 -33.26
N GLY A 478 -22.53 -6.72 -33.86
CA GLY A 478 -23.42 -7.76 -33.32
C GLY A 478 -23.03 -8.16 -31.90
N PRO A 479 -23.99 -8.69 -31.12
CA PRO A 479 -23.74 -9.05 -29.71
C PRO A 479 -22.55 -9.98 -29.61
N ALA A 480 -21.62 -9.69 -28.68
CA ALA A 480 -20.44 -10.51 -28.40
C ALA A 480 -20.89 -11.94 -28.01
N THR A 481 -20.62 -12.90 -28.88
CA THR A 481 -20.84 -14.32 -28.56
C THR A 481 -19.73 -14.80 -27.67
N GLY A 482 -20.08 -15.42 -26.52
CA GLY A 482 -19.13 -15.99 -25.56
C GLY A 482 -18.13 -16.93 -26.24
N LEU A 483 -16.97 -17.15 -25.58
CA LEU A 483 -15.89 -17.98 -26.10
C LEU A 483 -16.36 -19.44 -26.28
N VAL A 484 -16.08 -20.01 -27.44
CA VAL A 484 -16.33 -21.42 -27.73
C VAL A 484 -15.07 -22.22 -27.44
N TRP A 485 -15.11 -23.07 -26.41
CA TRP A 485 -14.01 -23.95 -26.03
C TRP A 485 -14.03 -25.27 -26.82
N THR A 486 -12.87 -25.65 -27.37
CA THR A 486 -12.63 -26.87 -28.13
C THR A 486 -11.45 -27.66 -27.52
N GLY A 487 -11.17 -28.86 -28.02
CA GLY A 487 -10.03 -29.65 -27.54
C GLY A 487 -10.05 -29.95 -26.03
N LEU A 488 -11.24 -30.12 -25.46
CA LEU A 488 -11.44 -30.37 -24.03
C LEU A 488 -10.69 -31.62 -23.55
N VAL A 489 -9.83 -31.47 -22.58
CA VAL A 489 -9.11 -32.56 -21.89
C VAL A 489 -9.46 -32.49 -20.41
N ASN A 490 -10.03 -33.57 -19.85
CA ASN A 490 -10.43 -33.66 -18.45
C ASN A 490 -11.25 -32.44 -17.95
N ALA A 491 -11.95 -31.78 -18.87
CA ALA A 491 -12.71 -30.56 -18.62
C ALA A 491 -14.07 -30.61 -19.32
N THR A 492 -15.05 -29.89 -18.80
CA THR A 492 -16.38 -29.74 -19.39
C THR A 492 -16.80 -28.29 -19.40
N VAL A 493 -17.64 -27.90 -20.37
CA VAL A 493 -18.27 -26.59 -20.47
C VAL A 493 -19.73 -26.72 -20.07
N ASN A 494 -20.17 -25.87 -19.14
CA ASN A 494 -21.58 -25.74 -18.77
C ASN A 494 -21.97 -24.26 -18.84
N GLY A 495 -22.82 -23.91 -19.80
CA GLY A 495 -23.13 -22.52 -20.11
C GLY A 495 -21.86 -21.75 -20.51
N THR A 496 -21.49 -20.71 -19.77
CA THR A 496 -20.30 -19.88 -19.99
C THR A 496 -19.08 -20.31 -19.17
N THR A 497 -19.18 -21.41 -18.41
CA THR A 497 -18.14 -21.86 -17.48
C THR A 497 -17.45 -23.11 -17.97
N LEU A 498 -16.14 -23.07 -18.16
CA LEU A 498 -15.24 -24.22 -18.33
C LEU A 498 -14.79 -24.71 -16.95
N SER A 499 -14.89 -26.01 -16.67
CA SER A 499 -14.52 -26.59 -15.36
C SER A 499 -13.67 -27.84 -15.53
N LYS A 500 -12.69 -28.06 -14.65
CA LYS A 500 -11.97 -29.31 -14.51
C LYS A 500 -12.88 -30.39 -13.89
N THR A 501 -13.15 -31.46 -14.62
CA THR A 501 -14.06 -32.54 -14.20
C THR A 501 -13.41 -33.92 -14.20
N GLY A 502 -12.15 -34.01 -14.61
CA GLY A 502 -11.38 -35.28 -14.64
C GLY A 502 -9.89 -35.06 -14.39
N GLY A 503 -9.14 -36.14 -14.38
CA GLY A 503 -7.71 -36.12 -14.10
C GLY A 503 -7.37 -36.06 -12.60
N CYS A 504 -6.08 -35.83 -12.27
CA CYS A 504 -5.64 -35.71 -10.87
C CYS A 504 -5.72 -34.28 -10.33
N ASP A 505 -6.00 -34.13 -9.04
CA ASP A 505 -5.96 -32.81 -8.36
C ASP A 505 -4.52 -32.28 -8.31
N GLY A 506 -4.34 -31.02 -8.70
CA GLY A 506 -3.03 -30.40 -8.77
C GLY A 506 -2.18 -30.78 -10.00
N CYS A 507 -2.69 -31.55 -10.94
CA CYS A 507 -1.98 -31.92 -12.17
C CYS A 507 -2.35 -30.99 -13.34
N SER A 508 -1.38 -30.71 -14.22
CA SER A 508 -1.58 -29.96 -15.46
C SER A 508 -2.14 -30.83 -16.60
N ASP A 509 -3.14 -31.66 -16.29
CA ASP A 509 -3.69 -32.66 -17.18
C ASP A 509 -5.11 -32.33 -17.70
N ALA A 510 -5.58 -31.14 -17.46
CA ALA A 510 -6.88 -30.67 -17.91
C ALA A 510 -6.77 -29.27 -18.55
N GLY A 511 -7.62 -29.01 -19.54
CA GLY A 511 -7.65 -27.70 -20.22
C GLY A 511 -8.48 -27.68 -21.47
N ALA A 512 -8.46 -26.56 -22.21
CA ALA A 512 -9.19 -26.33 -23.44
C ALA A 512 -8.52 -25.24 -24.29
N ILE A 513 -8.94 -25.15 -25.57
CA ILE A 513 -8.47 -24.15 -26.54
C ILE A 513 -9.68 -23.46 -27.12
N SER A 514 -9.59 -22.15 -27.40
CA SER A 514 -10.68 -21.43 -28.10
C SER A 514 -10.78 -21.83 -29.57
N ASP A 515 -12.03 -21.87 -30.08
CA ASP A 515 -12.28 -21.91 -31.52
C ASP A 515 -11.97 -20.55 -32.17
N GLN A 516 -12.30 -19.46 -31.49
CA GLN A 516 -11.99 -18.09 -31.90
C GLN A 516 -10.51 -17.80 -31.77
N GLU A 517 -10.02 -16.87 -32.61
CA GLU A 517 -8.65 -16.41 -32.60
C GLU A 517 -8.52 -14.90 -32.93
N ILE A 518 -7.49 -14.25 -32.44
CA ILE A 518 -7.02 -12.94 -32.90
C ILE A 518 -6.05 -13.21 -34.05
N THR A 519 -6.51 -13.07 -35.30
CA THR A 519 -5.73 -13.42 -36.49
C THR A 519 -4.59 -12.47 -36.76
N ALA A 520 -4.73 -11.20 -36.39
CA ALA A 520 -3.72 -10.13 -36.50
C ALA A 520 -4.21 -8.87 -35.77
N GLY A 521 -3.29 -7.98 -35.39
CA GLY A 521 -3.63 -6.66 -34.84
C GLY A 521 -4.17 -6.72 -33.42
N ASP A 522 -5.10 -5.80 -33.10
CA ASP A 522 -5.64 -5.61 -31.77
C ASP A 522 -6.70 -6.64 -31.38
N GLY A 523 -6.81 -6.92 -30.09
CA GLY A 523 -7.81 -7.81 -29.54
C GLY A 523 -7.59 -8.09 -28.07
N TYR A 524 -8.52 -8.78 -27.40
CA TYR A 524 -8.36 -9.13 -25.99
C TYR A 524 -9.02 -10.45 -25.62
N LEU A 525 -8.48 -11.08 -24.59
CA LEU A 525 -9.10 -12.16 -23.83
C LEU A 525 -9.54 -11.63 -22.47
N GLU A 526 -10.78 -11.88 -22.09
CA GLU A 526 -11.34 -11.48 -20.80
C GLU A 526 -12.10 -12.64 -20.16
N PHE A 527 -12.11 -12.73 -18.82
CA PHE A 527 -12.89 -13.71 -18.09
C PHE A 527 -13.14 -13.27 -16.64
N THR A 528 -14.14 -13.91 -15.98
CA THR A 528 -14.51 -13.61 -14.58
C THR A 528 -13.90 -14.63 -13.64
N VAL A 529 -13.43 -14.15 -12.47
CA VAL A 529 -12.89 -14.97 -11.36
C VAL A 529 -14.04 -15.52 -10.52
N ASP A 530 -14.30 -16.83 -10.55
CA ASP A 530 -15.34 -17.46 -9.72
C ASP A 530 -14.83 -17.89 -8.34
N GLU A 531 -13.57 -18.28 -8.25
CA GLU A 531 -12.90 -18.70 -7.02
C GLU A 531 -11.44 -18.26 -7.02
N THR A 532 -10.87 -18.04 -5.85
CA THR A 532 -9.53 -17.45 -5.70
C THR A 532 -8.46 -18.42 -5.23
N GLN A 533 -8.84 -19.61 -4.74
CA GLN A 533 -7.92 -20.55 -4.09
C GLN A 533 -7.41 -21.69 -4.99
N LYS A 534 -8.01 -21.86 -6.16
CA LYS A 534 -7.70 -23.00 -7.05
C LYS A 534 -6.72 -22.61 -8.15
N LEU A 535 -5.67 -23.42 -8.32
CA LEU A 535 -4.67 -23.19 -9.34
C LEU A 535 -5.20 -23.48 -10.75
N ARG A 536 -5.10 -22.50 -11.62
CA ARG A 536 -5.41 -22.56 -13.05
C ARG A 536 -4.70 -21.48 -13.83
N TYR A 537 -4.45 -21.74 -15.09
CA TYR A 537 -3.88 -20.80 -16.05
C TYR A 537 -4.87 -20.54 -17.19
N VAL A 538 -4.92 -19.31 -17.65
CA VAL A 538 -5.62 -18.92 -18.87
C VAL A 538 -4.84 -17.82 -19.55
N GLY A 539 -4.73 -17.86 -20.89
CA GLY A 539 -3.95 -16.86 -21.60
C GLY A 539 -4.03 -16.98 -23.11
N LEU A 540 -3.24 -16.14 -23.78
CA LEU A 540 -3.11 -16.08 -25.23
C LEU A 540 -1.82 -16.76 -25.69
N SER A 541 -1.91 -17.56 -26.76
CA SER A 541 -0.74 -18.21 -27.36
C SER A 541 -0.92 -18.49 -28.84
N VAL A 542 0.19 -18.56 -29.57
CA VAL A 542 0.19 -18.89 -31.02
C VAL A 542 -0.06 -20.37 -31.25
N ASN A 543 0.61 -21.23 -30.51
CA ASN A 543 0.57 -22.67 -30.76
C ASN A 543 0.97 -23.45 -29.50
N GLN A 544 -0.01 -23.82 -28.71
CA GLN A 544 0.21 -24.71 -27.57
C GLN A 544 -0.17 -26.14 -27.96
N GLN A 545 0.71 -27.09 -27.65
CA GLN A 545 0.41 -28.51 -27.75
C GLN A 545 0.18 -29.11 -26.35
N GLY A 546 -1.02 -29.63 -26.11
CA GLY A 546 -1.39 -30.24 -24.82
C GLY A 546 -1.80 -29.22 -23.74
N THR A 547 -1.79 -29.64 -22.48
CA THR A 547 -2.26 -28.86 -21.33
C THR A 547 -1.14 -28.22 -20.50
N GLY A 548 0.05 -28.12 -21.03
CA GLY A 548 1.22 -27.56 -20.31
C GLY A 548 1.15 -26.04 -20.14
N PRO A 549 1.15 -25.48 -18.93
CA PRO A 549 1.00 -24.05 -18.67
C PRO A 549 2.20 -23.21 -19.13
N MET A 550 3.39 -23.83 -19.22
CA MET A 550 4.65 -23.16 -19.59
C MET A 550 4.74 -22.81 -21.07
N GLN A 551 3.76 -23.23 -21.87
CA GLN A 551 3.72 -23.00 -23.30
C GLN A 551 2.69 -21.93 -23.69
N ILE A 552 2.06 -21.28 -22.70
CA ILE A 552 1.16 -20.15 -22.96
C ILE A 552 2.01 -18.90 -23.02
N ASP A 553 2.02 -18.22 -24.18
CA ASP A 553 2.87 -17.06 -24.42
C ASP A 553 2.57 -15.93 -23.43
N PHE A 554 1.31 -15.63 -23.22
CA PHE A 554 0.82 -14.55 -22.35
C PHE A 554 -0.27 -15.12 -21.44
N ALA A 555 0.04 -15.47 -20.18
CA ALA A 555 -0.87 -16.15 -19.28
C ALA A 555 -1.14 -15.36 -17.99
N LEU A 556 -2.32 -15.60 -17.44
CA LEU A 556 -2.72 -15.31 -16.08
C LEU A 556 -2.85 -16.64 -15.32
N ALA A 557 -2.08 -16.78 -14.23
CA ALA A 557 -2.12 -17.92 -13.33
C ALA A 557 -2.83 -17.51 -12.03
N LEU A 558 -3.94 -18.16 -11.71
CA LEU A 558 -4.74 -17.83 -10.52
C LEU A 558 -4.51 -18.87 -9.44
N GLN A 559 -4.14 -18.45 -8.23
CA GLN A 559 -3.96 -19.33 -7.06
C GLN A 559 -3.91 -18.52 -5.77
N ALA A 560 -4.32 -19.12 -4.66
CA ALA A 560 -4.09 -18.61 -3.29
C ALA A 560 -4.46 -17.13 -3.07
N GLY A 561 -5.51 -16.64 -3.76
CA GLY A 561 -5.95 -15.24 -3.64
C GLY A 561 -5.24 -14.25 -4.56
N TYR A 562 -4.36 -14.72 -5.47
CA TYR A 562 -3.61 -13.87 -6.40
C TYR A 562 -3.80 -14.31 -7.85
N VAL A 563 -3.62 -13.38 -8.77
CA VAL A 563 -3.37 -13.64 -10.18
C VAL A 563 -1.95 -13.21 -10.52
N GLU A 564 -1.19 -14.12 -11.12
CA GLU A 564 0.18 -13.88 -11.58
C GLU A 564 0.20 -13.76 -13.11
N VAL A 565 0.94 -12.80 -13.62
CA VAL A 565 1.29 -12.74 -15.04
C VAL A 565 2.44 -13.72 -15.30
N ARG A 566 2.22 -14.65 -16.21
CA ARG A 566 3.21 -15.64 -16.65
C ARG A 566 3.38 -15.58 -18.15
N GLU A 567 4.59 -15.30 -18.64
CA GLU A 567 4.91 -15.25 -20.08
C GLU A 567 5.88 -16.36 -20.44
N ASN A 568 5.45 -17.28 -21.30
CA ASN A 568 6.19 -18.53 -21.57
C ASN A 568 6.62 -19.24 -20.28
N GLY A 569 5.73 -19.23 -19.26
CA GLY A 569 5.97 -19.79 -17.94
C GLY A 569 6.76 -18.90 -17.00
N ALA A 570 7.44 -17.86 -17.47
CA ALA A 570 8.18 -16.95 -16.60
C ALA A 570 7.24 -15.97 -15.89
N TYR A 571 7.39 -15.83 -14.58
CA TYR A 571 6.67 -14.84 -13.78
C TYR A 571 7.08 -13.40 -14.17
N ARG A 572 6.10 -12.50 -14.20
CA ARG A 572 6.32 -11.07 -14.49
C ARG A 572 5.82 -10.16 -13.38
N SER A 573 4.61 -10.39 -12.89
CA SER A 573 3.94 -9.54 -11.91
C SER A 573 2.79 -10.32 -11.27
N ASP A 574 2.26 -9.85 -10.16
CA ASP A 574 1.03 -10.37 -9.57
C ASP A 574 0.16 -9.24 -8.99
N THR A 575 -1.10 -9.59 -8.71
CA THR A 575 -2.02 -8.72 -7.95
C THR A 575 -3.03 -9.61 -7.20
N PRO A 576 -3.48 -9.21 -5.99
CA PRO A 576 -4.53 -9.96 -5.30
C PRO A 576 -5.83 -9.93 -6.12
N ILE A 577 -6.63 -11.01 -6.01
CA ILE A 577 -7.92 -11.15 -6.69
C ILE A 577 -9.04 -11.53 -5.74
N ASN A 578 -10.25 -11.09 -6.08
CA ASN A 578 -11.48 -11.46 -5.41
C ASN A 578 -12.43 -12.20 -6.37
N THR A 579 -13.36 -12.97 -5.82
CA THR A 579 -14.46 -13.52 -6.61
C THR A 579 -15.28 -12.39 -7.22
N GLY A 580 -15.57 -12.51 -8.52
CA GLY A 580 -16.26 -11.48 -9.31
C GLY A 580 -15.32 -10.56 -10.10
N ASP A 581 -14.02 -10.56 -9.84
CA ASP A 581 -13.07 -9.77 -10.61
C ASP A 581 -13.07 -10.18 -12.08
N VAL A 582 -12.93 -9.20 -12.96
CA VAL A 582 -12.76 -9.37 -14.40
C VAL A 582 -11.29 -9.20 -14.76
N LEU A 583 -10.70 -10.24 -15.31
CA LEU A 583 -9.31 -10.24 -15.76
C LEU A 583 -9.23 -10.16 -17.27
N ARG A 584 -8.33 -9.32 -17.79
CA ARG A 584 -8.15 -9.10 -19.23
C ARG A 584 -6.70 -9.16 -19.64
N ILE A 585 -6.42 -9.82 -20.77
CA ILE A 585 -5.16 -9.72 -21.52
C ILE A 585 -5.51 -8.99 -22.82
N LEU A 586 -5.03 -7.76 -22.97
CA LEU A 586 -5.28 -6.91 -24.11
C LEU A 586 -4.05 -6.85 -25.01
N VAL A 587 -4.22 -7.02 -26.29
CA VAL A 587 -3.22 -6.74 -27.33
C VAL A 587 -3.67 -5.49 -28.07
N ALA A 588 -2.87 -4.43 -28.02
CA ALA A 588 -3.15 -3.17 -28.71
C ALA A 588 -1.86 -2.54 -29.21
N GLY A 589 -1.84 -2.17 -30.50
CA GLY A 589 -0.66 -1.59 -31.15
C GLY A 589 0.60 -2.45 -31.07
N GLY A 590 0.47 -3.80 -30.94
CA GLY A 590 1.59 -4.72 -30.77
C GLY A 590 2.11 -4.85 -29.33
N THR A 591 1.49 -4.17 -28.38
CA THR A 591 1.78 -4.26 -26.94
C THR A 591 0.75 -5.15 -26.23
N VAL A 592 1.20 -5.98 -25.30
CA VAL A 592 0.32 -6.83 -24.47
C VAL A 592 0.23 -6.24 -23.07
N THR A 593 -0.99 -6.01 -22.58
CA THR A 593 -1.23 -5.52 -21.23
C THR A 593 -2.16 -6.45 -20.46
N TYR A 594 -1.98 -6.51 -19.14
CA TYR A 594 -2.77 -7.32 -18.24
C TYR A 594 -3.51 -6.41 -17.27
N ALA A 595 -4.83 -6.58 -17.22
CA ALA A 595 -5.69 -5.72 -16.42
C ALA A 595 -6.61 -6.52 -15.51
N ARG A 596 -6.89 -5.95 -14.33
CA ARG A 596 -7.91 -6.41 -13.39
C ARG A 596 -8.96 -5.31 -13.25
N ASN A 597 -10.23 -5.64 -13.50
CA ASN A 597 -11.33 -4.67 -13.45
C ASN A 597 -11.08 -3.41 -14.27
N GLY A 598 -10.44 -3.57 -15.44
CA GLY A 598 -10.05 -2.47 -16.32
C GLY A 598 -8.76 -1.73 -15.97
N ILE A 599 -8.17 -1.97 -14.80
CA ILE A 599 -6.92 -1.34 -14.36
C ILE A 599 -5.74 -2.21 -14.79
N VAL A 600 -4.84 -1.66 -15.61
CA VAL A 600 -3.61 -2.34 -16.03
C VAL A 600 -2.65 -2.47 -14.84
N PHE A 601 -2.22 -3.69 -14.54
CA PHE A 601 -1.25 -3.98 -13.48
C PHE A 601 0.08 -4.54 -14.02
N HIS A 602 0.14 -4.86 -15.31
CA HIS A 602 1.38 -5.23 -15.99
C HIS A 602 1.32 -4.94 -17.49
N THR A 603 2.44 -4.48 -18.05
CA THR A 603 2.66 -4.33 -19.49
C THR A 603 3.82 -5.22 -19.92
N SER A 604 3.61 -6.06 -20.92
CA SER A 604 4.63 -6.96 -21.45
C SER A 604 5.67 -6.22 -22.26
N THR A 605 6.92 -6.64 -22.15
CA THR A 605 8.01 -6.24 -23.05
C THR A 605 8.13 -7.15 -24.28
N ALA A 606 7.34 -8.25 -24.34
CA ALA A 606 7.34 -9.18 -25.45
C ALA A 606 6.30 -8.78 -26.50
N THR A 607 6.69 -8.86 -27.77
CA THR A 607 5.81 -8.61 -28.91
C THR A 607 4.98 -9.85 -29.22
N PRO A 608 3.65 -9.75 -29.38
CA PRO A 608 2.81 -10.89 -29.70
C PRO A 608 3.03 -11.37 -31.14
N ALA A 609 3.05 -12.69 -31.32
CA ALA A 609 2.98 -13.33 -32.61
C ALA A 609 1.52 -13.78 -32.89
N TYR A 610 1.14 -14.01 -34.12
CA TYR A 610 -0.23 -14.32 -34.51
C TYR A 610 -0.31 -15.61 -35.36
N PRO A 611 -1.52 -16.28 -35.41
CA PRO A 611 -2.77 -15.96 -34.71
C PRO A 611 -2.69 -16.31 -33.21
N LEU A 612 -3.37 -15.55 -32.34
CA LEU A 612 -3.47 -15.81 -30.91
C LEU A 612 -4.82 -16.47 -30.59
N ARG A 613 -4.79 -17.60 -29.88
CA ARG A 613 -5.96 -18.28 -29.32
C ARG A 613 -5.94 -18.25 -27.81
N ALA A 614 -7.08 -18.38 -27.18
CA ALA A 614 -7.15 -18.59 -25.74
C ALA A 614 -6.83 -20.06 -25.40
N TYR A 615 -5.94 -20.25 -24.45
CA TYR A 615 -5.54 -21.55 -23.90
C TYR A 615 -5.74 -21.60 -22.40
N THR A 616 -6.11 -22.77 -21.88
CA THR A 616 -6.25 -22.99 -20.43
C THR A 616 -5.50 -24.21 -19.96
N THR A 617 -5.00 -24.15 -18.73
CA THR A 617 -4.52 -25.30 -17.96
C THR A 617 -5.20 -25.27 -16.60
N LEU A 618 -5.97 -26.32 -16.30
CA LEU A 618 -6.72 -26.43 -15.06
C LEU A 618 -6.03 -27.48 -14.15
N PHE A 619 -5.50 -27.03 -13.02
CA PHE A 619 -4.77 -27.89 -12.09
C PHE A 619 -5.65 -28.46 -10.99
N SER A 620 -6.28 -27.57 -10.21
CA SER A 620 -7.09 -28.00 -9.06
C SER A 620 -8.42 -28.58 -9.51
N SER A 621 -8.87 -29.66 -8.87
CA SER A 621 -10.17 -30.26 -9.12
C SER A 621 -11.30 -29.25 -8.95
N GLY A 622 -12.18 -29.15 -9.96
CA GLY A 622 -13.27 -28.20 -9.99
C GLY A 622 -12.83 -26.73 -10.14
N SER A 623 -11.60 -26.44 -10.58
CA SER A 623 -11.23 -25.09 -11.00
C SER A 623 -12.00 -24.66 -12.24
N THR A 624 -12.33 -23.36 -12.34
CA THR A 624 -13.24 -22.81 -13.34
C THR A 624 -12.64 -21.61 -14.08
N ILE A 625 -13.09 -21.42 -15.33
CA ILE A 625 -12.96 -20.17 -16.11
C ILE A 625 -14.35 -19.81 -16.60
N SER A 626 -14.88 -18.66 -16.15
CA SER A 626 -16.25 -18.26 -16.43
C SER A 626 -16.32 -16.96 -17.25
N ASN A 627 -17.38 -16.87 -18.03
CA ASN A 627 -17.68 -15.71 -18.88
C ASN A 627 -16.52 -15.30 -19.79
N ALA A 628 -15.74 -16.28 -20.28
CA ALA A 628 -14.61 -16.00 -21.14
C ALA A 628 -15.07 -15.42 -22.48
N LEU A 629 -14.37 -14.36 -22.92
CA LEU A 629 -14.63 -13.64 -24.18
C LEU A 629 -13.29 -13.41 -24.89
N LEU A 630 -13.22 -13.76 -26.17
CA LEU A 630 -12.10 -13.42 -27.04
C LEU A 630 -12.61 -12.55 -28.18
N THR A 631 -12.05 -11.34 -28.32
CA THR A 631 -12.45 -10.37 -29.34
C THR A 631 -11.26 -9.97 -30.18
N ALA A 632 -11.42 -9.96 -31.49
CA ALA A 632 -10.48 -9.39 -32.46
C ALA A 632 -11.00 -8.03 -32.95
N GLY A 633 -10.13 -7.00 -33.03
CA GLY A 633 -10.46 -5.64 -33.49
C GLY A 633 -10.21 -4.58 -32.42
N THR A 634 -10.23 -3.30 -32.82
CA THR A 634 -9.87 -2.15 -31.96
C THR A 634 -10.80 -2.02 -30.76
N ALA A 635 -10.30 -2.32 -29.56
CA ALA A 635 -10.91 -1.81 -28.34
C ALA A 635 -10.57 -0.30 -28.28
N SER A 636 -11.60 0.56 -28.25
CA SER A 636 -11.43 2.00 -28.05
C SER A 636 -10.64 2.26 -26.79
N GLY A 637 -9.52 2.92 -26.93
CA GLY A 637 -8.37 2.92 -26.09
C GLY A 637 -8.52 3.62 -24.74
N VAL A 638 -7.56 3.29 -23.89
CA VAL A 638 -6.96 4.24 -22.95
C VAL A 638 -5.51 4.36 -23.40
N GLY A 639 -5.18 5.48 -24.03
CA GLY A 639 -3.82 5.82 -24.41
C GLY A 639 -3.10 6.42 -23.20
N GLY A 640 -2.05 5.77 -22.78
CA GLY A 640 -1.01 6.36 -21.96
C GLY A 640 0.22 6.54 -22.84
N THR A 641 0.68 7.77 -23.02
CA THR A 641 1.92 8.09 -23.72
C THR A 641 3.12 7.75 -22.82
N ASP A 642 3.97 6.91 -23.37
CA ASP A 642 5.25 6.48 -22.84
C ASP A 642 6.28 7.63 -22.87
N PRO A 643 7.03 7.92 -21.82
CA PRO A 643 8.29 8.62 -21.90
C PRO A 643 9.45 7.63 -21.91
N GLY A 644 10.01 7.43 -23.08
CA GLY A 644 11.42 7.18 -23.40
C GLY A 644 12.23 6.27 -22.48
N ASP A 645 12.28 4.98 -22.88
CA ASP A 645 13.23 3.99 -22.39
C ASP A 645 14.69 4.44 -22.72
N PRO A 646 15.59 4.49 -21.74
CA PRO A 646 17.02 4.55 -22.05
C PRO A 646 17.49 3.18 -22.51
N ALA A 647 18.06 3.17 -23.69
CA ALA A 647 18.62 2.01 -24.39
C ALA A 647 19.38 1.05 -23.48
N ALA A 648 19.05 -0.23 -23.58
CA ALA A 648 19.80 -1.31 -22.96
C ALA A 648 21.27 -1.23 -23.38
N PRO A 649 22.22 -1.25 -22.42
CA PRO A 649 23.61 -1.39 -22.76
C PRO A 649 23.92 -2.83 -23.24
N PRO A 650 24.89 -3.02 -24.10
CA PRO A 650 25.18 -4.29 -24.73
C PRO A 650 25.58 -5.36 -23.71
N ASP A 651 25.19 -6.59 -24.03
CA ASP A 651 25.53 -7.82 -23.31
C ASP A 651 27.06 -7.96 -23.24
N ASP A 652 27.63 -7.79 -22.03
CA ASP A 652 29.06 -8.00 -21.75
C ASP A 652 29.25 -9.26 -20.91
N GLY A 653 28.91 -10.41 -21.51
CA GLY A 653 28.97 -11.73 -20.87
C GLY A 653 30.38 -12.22 -20.50
N GLY A 654 31.46 -11.46 -20.79
CA GLY A 654 32.83 -11.94 -20.69
C GLY A 654 33.55 -11.73 -19.35
N ALA A 655 33.09 -10.90 -18.45
CA ALA A 655 33.89 -10.41 -17.31
C ALA A 655 33.89 -11.30 -16.03
N LEU A 656 33.02 -12.30 -15.92
CA LEU A 656 32.95 -13.20 -14.77
C LEU A 656 33.55 -14.59 -15.02
N GLU A 657 33.70 -15.00 -16.27
CA GLU A 657 34.24 -16.31 -16.64
C GLU A 657 35.76 -16.45 -16.39
N ASP A 658 36.47 -15.34 -16.30
CA ASP A 658 37.91 -15.29 -15.97
C ASP A 658 38.20 -15.37 -14.45
N LEU A 659 37.20 -15.34 -13.60
CA LEU A 659 37.39 -15.39 -12.14
C LEU A 659 37.65 -16.83 -11.68
N GLN A 660 38.73 -17.03 -10.92
CA GLN A 660 39.03 -18.32 -10.30
C GLN A 660 38.08 -18.63 -9.17
N ALA A 661 37.15 -19.53 -9.42
CA ALA A 661 36.21 -20.02 -8.39
C ALA A 661 36.90 -21.03 -7.48
N THR A 662 36.61 -20.94 -6.19
CA THR A 662 37.08 -21.89 -5.17
C THR A 662 35.90 -22.51 -4.47
N ALA A 663 36.06 -23.79 -4.02
CA ALA A 663 35.01 -24.45 -3.23
C ALA A 663 34.71 -23.65 -1.96
N VAL A 664 33.42 -23.50 -1.63
CA VAL A 664 33.00 -22.79 -0.43
C VAL A 664 33.48 -23.51 0.81
N ASN A 665 34.27 -22.85 1.63
CA ASN A 665 34.68 -23.31 2.94
C ASN A 665 33.65 -22.85 3.98
N TRP A 666 32.70 -23.73 4.30
CA TRP A 666 31.62 -23.46 5.25
C TRP A 666 32.13 -23.36 6.68
N GLN A 667 31.73 -22.32 7.40
CA GLN A 667 32.00 -22.08 8.84
C GLN A 667 30.71 -21.72 9.59
N GLY A 668 30.78 -21.67 10.92
CA GLY A 668 29.60 -21.35 11.73
C GLY A 668 28.46 -22.34 11.51
N LEU A 669 28.79 -23.61 11.33
CA LEU A 669 27.81 -24.69 11.11
C LEU A 669 26.84 -24.79 12.30
N VAL A 670 25.54 -24.57 12.05
CA VAL A 670 24.47 -24.75 13.03
C VAL A 670 23.58 -25.90 12.55
N LYS A 671 23.47 -26.95 13.35
CA LYS A 671 22.62 -28.12 13.03
C LYS A 671 22.83 -28.70 11.62
N ALA A 672 23.95 -28.39 11.01
CA ALA A 672 24.37 -28.79 9.68
C ALA A 672 25.77 -29.40 9.70
N VAL A 673 26.09 -30.23 8.72
CA VAL A 673 27.41 -30.82 8.52
C VAL A 673 27.82 -30.71 7.06
N VAL A 674 29.13 -30.68 6.80
CA VAL A 674 29.67 -30.80 5.45
C VAL A 674 30.14 -32.23 5.25
N THR A 675 29.64 -32.88 4.20
CA THR A 675 30.03 -34.23 3.80
C THR A 675 30.51 -34.21 2.34
N GLY A 676 31.82 -34.32 2.14
CA GLY A 676 32.46 -34.05 0.84
C GLY A 676 32.26 -32.58 0.45
N THR A 677 31.62 -32.34 -0.70
CA THR A 677 31.30 -30.99 -1.21
C THR A 677 29.90 -30.52 -0.82
N THR A 678 29.16 -31.29 -0.02
CA THR A 678 27.75 -31.04 0.26
C THR A 678 27.54 -30.60 1.71
N LEU A 679 26.88 -29.42 1.90
CA LEU A 679 26.37 -28.96 3.19
C LEU A 679 24.97 -29.60 3.39
N VAL A 680 24.70 -30.25 4.53
CA VAL A 680 23.48 -31.00 4.80
C VAL A 680 22.90 -30.64 6.16
N LYS A 681 21.57 -30.43 6.27
CA LYS A 681 20.87 -30.30 7.56
C LYS A 681 20.78 -31.67 8.26
N LYS A 682 21.33 -31.80 9.46
CA LYS A 682 21.38 -33.04 10.25
C LYS A 682 20.51 -33.03 11.50
N ALA A 683 20.17 -31.86 12.04
CA ALA A 683 19.42 -31.73 13.29
C ALA A 683 18.46 -30.52 13.23
N GLY A 684 17.61 -30.39 14.23
CA GLY A 684 16.61 -29.35 14.32
C GLY A 684 15.22 -29.79 13.83
N CYS A 685 14.26 -28.86 13.84
CA CYS A 685 12.89 -29.11 13.36
C CYS A 685 12.83 -29.12 11.83
N ASP A 686 11.92 -29.92 11.29
CA ASP A 686 11.63 -29.93 9.85
C ASP A 686 10.83 -28.68 9.47
N GLY A 687 11.24 -27.97 8.42
CA GLY A 687 10.64 -26.69 8.02
C GLY A 687 11.14 -25.45 8.75
N CYS A 688 11.95 -25.59 9.81
CA CYS A 688 12.44 -24.43 10.58
C CYS A 688 13.75 -23.88 10.02
N SER A 689 13.90 -22.54 10.05
CA SER A 689 15.12 -21.80 9.68
C SER A 689 16.19 -21.84 10.79
N ASP A 690 16.45 -23.03 11.33
CA ASP A 690 17.29 -23.26 12.52
C ASP A 690 18.62 -23.99 12.20
N ALA A 691 18.93 -24.20 10.93
CA ALA A 691 20.16 -24.83 10.47
C ALA A 691 20.79 -24.04 9.32
N GLY A 692 22.10 -24.01 9.22
CA GLY A 692 22.80 -23.32 8.14
C GLY A 692 24.28 -23.15 8.37
N ALA A 693 24.92 -22.37 7.49
CA ALA A 693 26.36 -22.06 7.52
C ALA A 693 26.66 -20.78 6.72
N VAL A 694 27.84 -20.24 6.92
CA VAL A 694 28.38 -19.06 6.19
C VAL A 694 29.72 -19.44 5.58
N SER A 695 30.05 -18.92 4.39
CA SER A 695 31.35 -19.12 3.78
C SER A 695 32.46 -18.35 4.55
N ARG A 696 33.65 -18.94 4.61
CA ARG A 696 34.84 -18.22 5.07
C ARG A 696 35.30 -17.16 4.05
N GLN A 697 35.13 -17.49 2.76
CA GLN A 697 35.40 -16.59 1.64
C GLN A 697 34.31 -15.55 1.50
N SER A 698 34.60 -14.40 0.90
CA SER A 698 33.65 -13.35 0.59
C SER A 698 33.96 -12.73 -0.78
N ILE A 699 32.94 -12.23 -1.44
CA ILE A 699 33.11 -11.26 -2.52
C ILE A 699 33.45 -9.95 -1.84
N ALA A 700 34.63 -9.39 -2.10
CA ALA A 700 35.11 -8.18 -1.43
C ALA A 700 34.25 -6.96 -1.86
N ALA A 701 34.17 -5.95 -1.00
CA ALA A 701 33.42 -4.73 -1.27
C ALA A 701 33.85 -4.06 -2.60
N GLY A 702 32.92 -3.74 -3.47
CA GLY A 702 33.15 -3.13 -4.76
C GLY A 702 33.83 -4.03 -5.81
N LYS A 703 34.01 -5.32 -5.52
CA LYS A 703 34.59 -6.30 -6.46
C LYS A 703 33.52 -7.10 -7.19
N ASN A 704 33.85 -7.63 -8.37
CA ASN A 704 33.03 -8.60 -9.07
C ASN A 704 33.21 -9.99 -8.45
N GLY A 705 32.16 -10.81 -8.54
CA GLY A 705 32.21 -12.17 -8.02
C GLY A 705 30.88 -12.91 -8.18
N PHE A 706 30.87 -14.17 -7.77
CA PHE A 706 29.65 -14.98 -7.74
C PHE A 706 29.68 -16.06 -6.66
N LEU A 707 28.49 -16.49 -6.28
CA LEU A 707 28.21 -17.75 -5.58
C LEU A 707 27.48 -18.67 -6.54
N GLU A 708 27.96 -19.92 -6.68
CA GLU A 708 27.37 -20.94 -7.53
C GLU A 708 27.21 -22.25 -6.76
N PHE A 709 26.17 -23.03 -7.05
CA PHE A 709 25.98 -24.35 -6.47
C PHE A 709 25.09 -25.25 -7.34
N THR A 710 25.21 -26.57 -7.15
CA THR A 710 24.45 -27.55 -7.93
C THR A 710 23.18 -28.00 -7.17
N VAL A 711 22.08 -28.09 -7.89
CA VAL A 711 20.81 -28.62 -7.39
C VAL A 711 20.90 -30.14 -7.22
N ASP A 712 20.94 -30.64 -6.00
CA ASP A 712 21.05 -32.06 -5.67
C ASP A 712 19.67 -32.75 -5.54
N GLU A 713 18.68 -32.02 -5.09
CA GLU A 713 17.28 -32.42 -5.01
C GLU A 713 16.36 -31.19 -5.14
N THR A 714 15.06 -31.36 -5.46
CA THR A 714 14.17 -30.28 -5.86
C THR A 714 13.00 -30.03 -4.92
N GLN A 715 12.78 -30.92 -3.91
CA GLN A 715 11.55 -30.86 -3.11
C GLN A 715 11.71 -30.24 -1.72
N LYS A 716 12.95 -30.10 -1.22
CA LYS A 716 13.19 -29.67 0.17
C LYS A 716 13.52 -28.19 0.24
N LEU A 717 12.83 -27.49 1.14
CA LEU A 717 13.03 -26.06 1.34
C LEU A 717 14.40 -25.74 1.94
N ARG A 718 15.14 -24.90 1.25
CA ARG A 718 16.44 -24.36 1.64
C ARG A 718 16.74 -23.08 0.88
N TYR A 719 17.61 -22.28 1.44
CA TYR A 719 18.11 -21.04 0.84
C TYR A 719 19.62 -21.09 0.70
N ALA A 720 20.13 -20.62 -0.43
CA ALA A 720 21.53 -20.31 -0.61
C ALA A 720 21.65 -18.92 -1.24
N GLY A 721 22.60 -18.10 -0.79
CA GLY A 721 22.70 -16.74 -1.29
C GLY A 721 23.93 -15.99 -0.80
N LEU A 722 23.94 -14.72 -1.07
CA LEU A 722 24.98 -13.77 -0.69
C LEU A 722 24.45 -12.84 0.42
N ALA A 723 25.20 -12.67 1.51
CA ALA A 723 24.83 -11.88 2.66
C ALA A 723 26.03 -11.07 3.19
N VAL A 724 25.77 -9.87 3.73
CA VAL A 724 26.73 -9.12 4.54
C VAL A 724 27.02 -9.94 5.81
N ALA A 725 28.25 -9.86 6.36
CA ALA A 725 28.73 -10.67 7.48
C ALA A 725 27.66 -10.99 8.53
N ARG A 726 27.21 -12.25 8.57
CA ARG A 726 25.99 -12.69 9.21
C ARG A 726 26.22 -13.48 10.48
N LYS A 727 25.34 -13.29 11.47
CA LYS A 727 25.21 -14.16 12.63
C LYS A 727 23.82 -14.80 12.62
N GLY A 728 23.72 -16.13 12.53
CA GLY A 728 22.45 -16.88 12.61
C GLY A 728 22.03 -17.58 11.32
N THR A 729 20.87 -18.26 11.35
CA THR A 729 20.37 -19.16 10.32
C THR A 729 19.10 -18.69 9.60
N SER A 730 18.57 -17.50 9.94
CA SER A 730 17.30 -17.00 9.39
C SER A 730 17.39 -16.74 7.87
N ALA A 731 16.51 -17.33 7.09
CA ALA A 731 16.49 -17.22 5.63
C ALA A 731 16.18 -15.79 5.16
N GLY A 732 15.27 -15.07 5.84
CA GLY A 732 14.86 -13.72 5.49
C GLY A 732 15.96 -12.65 5.64
N GLN A 733 17.09 -12.99 6.24
CA GLN A 733 18.23 -12.08 6.39
C GLN A 733 19.31 -12.26 5.30
N ILE A 734 19.08 -13.06 4.29
CA ILE A 734 20.02 -13.21 3.16
C ILE A 734 19.66 -12.12 2.15
N GLU A 735 20.59 -11.23 1.85
CA GLU A 735 20.36 -10.08 0.99
C GLU A 735 19.94 -10.50 -0.42
N PHE A 736 20.64 -11.49 -0.98
CA PHE A 736 20.42 -12.00 -2.34
C PHE A 736 20.39 -13.52 -2.29
N ALA A 737 19.22 -14.14 -2.31
CA ALA A 737 19.04 -15.57 -2.10
C ALA A 737 18.30 -16.26 -3.24
N LEU A 738 18.57 -17.55 -3.37
CA LEU A 738 17.72 -18.52 -4.06
C LEU A 738 17.11 -19.46 -3.02
N ALA A 739 15.78 -19.44 -2.93
CA ALA A 739 15.01 -20.41 -2.14
C ALA A 739 14.58 -21.56 -3.04
N LEU A 740 14.99 -22.79 -2.69
CA LEU A 740 14.68 -23.98 -3.48
C LEU A 740 13.61 -24.78 -2.76
N GLN A 741 12.49 -25.05 -3.45
CA GLN A 741 11.40 -25.91 -2.97
C GLN A 741 10.51 -26.37 -4.12
N ALA A 742 9.83 -27.49 -3.96
CA ALA A 742 8.76 -27.96 -4.83
C ALA A 742 9.06 -27.89 -6.35
N GLY A 743 10.32 -28.07 -6.75
CA GLY A 743 10.74 -28.02 -8.16
C GLY A 743 11.10 -26.64 -8.68
N TYR A 744 11.16 -25.60 -7.82
CA TYR A 744 11.48 -24.23 -8.19
C TYR A 744 12.68 -23.69 -7.41
N ALA A 745 13.37 -22.72 -8.01
CA ALA A 745 14.28 -21.81 -7.32
C ALA A 745 13.68 -20.41 -7.40
N GLU A 746 13.32 -19.87 -6.23
CA GLU A 746 12.76 -18.52 -6.09
C GLU A 746 13.89 -17.55 -5.75
N VAL A 747 13.94 -16.41 -6.41
CA VAL A 747 14.78 -15.28 -6.01
C VAL A 747 14.13 -14.61 -4.82
N ARG A 748 14.87 -14.52 -3.71
CA ARG A 748 14.45 -13.86 -2.49
C ARG A 748 15.50 -12.83 -2.08
N GLU A 749 15.13 -11.55 -2.04
CA GLU A 749 16.03 -10.48 -1.64
C GLU A 749 15.57 -9.91 -0.30
N LYS A 750 16.40 -10.10 0.75
CA LYS A 750 16.03 -9.80 2.15
C LYS A 750 14.68 -10.42 2.54
N GLY A 751 14.43 -11.65 2.07
CA GLY A 751 13.17 -12.37 2.29
C GLY A 751 12.05 -12.06 1.29
N ALA A 752 12.07 -10.91 0.62
CA ALA A 752 11.05 -10.55 -0.36
C ALA A 752 11.21 -11.37 -1.65
N TYR A 753 10.11 -11.93 -2.14
CA TYR A 753 10.05 -12.64 -3.41
C TYR A 753 10.27 -11.67 -4.58
N ARG A 754 11.02 -12.12 -5.62
CA ARG A 754 11.30 -11.32 -6.82
C ARG A 754 10.97 -12.06 -8.11
N ALA A 755 11.36 -13.31 -8.23
CA ALA A 755 11.19 -14.14 -9.42
C ALA A 755 11.34 -15.61 -9.06
N ASP A 756 10.97 -16.51 -9.94
CA ASP A 756 11.28 -17.94 -9.82
C ASP A 756 11.63 -18.56 -11.18
N ILE A 757 12.21 -19.75 -11.11
CA ILE A 757 12.47 -20.61 -12.26
C ILE A 757 12.34 -22.07 -11.87
N THR A 758 11.78 -22.91 -12.73
CA THR A 758 11.78 -24.35 -12.52
C THR A 758 13.19 -24.91 -12.49
N ILE A 759 13.45 -25.84 -11.59
CA ILE A 759 14.75 -26.49 -11.46
C ILE A 759 14.65 -28.02 -11.58
N ARG A 760 15.73 -28.61 -12.06
CA ARG A 760 15.91 -30.05 -12.10
C ARG A 760 17.20 -30.42 -11.35
N LYS A 761 17.24 -31.66 -10.87
CA LYS A 761 18.48 -32.19 -10.29
C LYS A 761 19.61 -32.14 -11.33
N GLY A 762 20.75 -31.58 -10.94
CA GLY A 762 21.91 -31.34 -11.79
C GLY A 762 22.01 -29.93 -12.34
N ASP A 763 20.97 -29.10 -12.23
CA ASP A 763 21.04 -27.68 -12.62
C ASP A 763 22.07 -26.94 -11.76
N VAL A 764 22.76 -26.00 -12.37
CA VAL A 764 23.71 -25.10 -11.73
C VAL A 764 23.07 -23.74 -11.55
N LEU A 765 22.98 -23.29 -10.31
CA LEU A 765 22.41 -22.00 -9.95
C LEU A 765 23.51 -21.03 -9.52
N ARG A 766 23.49 -19.79 -10.03
CA ARG A 766 24.50 -18.77 -9.78
C ARG A 766 23.86 -17.45 -9.38
N ILE A 767 24.43 -16.79 -8.38
CA ILE A 767 24.16 -15.40 -8.01
C ILE A 767 25.44 -14.62 -8.23
N SER A 768 25.43 -13.67 -9.15
CA SER A 768 26.62 -12.90 -9.54
C SER A 768 26.50 -11.45 -9.09
N VAL A 769 27.63 -10.84 -8.75
CA VAL A 769 27.78 -9.39 -8.52
C VAL A 769 28.77 -8.85 -9.52
N GLN A 770 28.34 -7.93 -10.37
CA GLN A 770 29.20 -7.30 -11.39
C GLN A 770 29.00 -5.79 -11.38
N GLN A 771 30.02 -5.04 -11.02
CA GLN A 771 29.94 -3.58 -10.83
C GLN A 771 28.80 -3.14 -9.88
N GLY A 772 28.57 -3.93 -8.82
CA GLY A 772 27.48 -3.73 -7.88
C GLY A 772 26.12 -4.30 -8.30
N ARG A 773 25.88 -4.56 -9.58
CA ARG A 773 24.64 -5.16 -10.10
C ARG A 773 24.60 -6.65 -9.77
N VAL A 774 23.45 -7.12 -9.30
CA VAL A 774 23.24 -8.53 -8.92
C VAL A 774 22.37 -9.23 -9.95
N THR A 775 22.80 -10.42 -10.41
CA THR A 775 22.05 -11.25 -11.36
C THR A 775 21.94 -12.69 -10.87
N TYR A 776 20.86 -13.35 -11.27
CA TYR A 776 20.58 -14.75 -10.95
C TYR A 776 20.48 -15.58 -12.21
N ALA A 777 21.21 -16.67 -12.27
CA ALA A 777 21.33 -17.50 -13.47
C ALA A 777 21.09 -18.98 -13.15
N ARG A 778 20.53 -19.72 -14.13
CA ARG A 778 20.44 -21.16 -14.16
C ARG A 778 21.18 -21.70 -15.38
N ASN A 779 22.12 -22.61 -15.17
CA ASN A 779 22.93 -23.21 -16.24
C ASN A 779 23.58 -22.14 -17.15
N GLY A 780 24.08 -21.05 -16.54
CA GLY A 780 24.70 -19.92 -17.22
C GLY A 780 23.73 -18.88 -17.80
N GLN A 781 22.45 -19.22 -17.95
CA GLN A 781 21.44 -18.28 -18.48
C GLN A 781 20.86 -17.43 -17.34
N VAL A 782 21.02 -16.09 -17.43
CA VAL A 782 20.41 -15.14 -16.47
C VAL A 782 18.88 -15.15 -16.64
N PHE A 783 18.16 -15.34 -15.55
CA PHE A 783 16.71 -15.32 -15.53
C PHE A 783 16.13 -14.18 -14.69
N TYR A 784 16.95 -13.53 -13.84
CA TYR A 784 16.54 -12.35 -13.09
C TYR A 784 17.73 -11.41 -12.85
N THR A 785 17.48 -10.13 -12.90
CA THR A 785 18.41 -9.07 -12.52
C THR A 785 17.80 -8.26 -11.39
N SER A 786 18.52 -8.13 -10.28
CA SER A 786 18.08 -7.32 -9.15
C SER A 786 17.97 -5.84 -9.50
N GLY A 787 16.92 -5.18 -9.01
CA GLY A 787 16.86 -3.72 -8.99
C GLY A 787 17.78 -3.10 -7.94
N GLY A 788 18.24 -3.92 -6.97
CA GLY A 788 19.20 -3.50 -5.93
C GLY A 788 20.64 -3.68 -6.39
N THR A 789 21.54 -2.87 -5.82
CA THR A 789 22.99 -2.98 -6.03
C THR A 789 23.69 -3.34 -4.73
N SER A 790 24.87 -3.96 -4.81
CA SER A 790 25.72 -4.22 -3.64
C SER A 790 27.09 -3.63 -3.80
N THR A 791 27.47 -2.75 -2.88
CA THR A 791 28.81 -2.17 -2.76
C THR A 791 29.57 -2.71 -1.57
N THR A 792 28.93 -3.54 -0.71
CA THR A 792 29.51 -4.12 0.49
C THR A 792 30.10 -5.50 0.24
N ALA A 793 30.95 -5.99 1.17
CA ALA A 793 31.46 -7.35 1.11
C ALA A 793 30.37 -8.36 1.42
N LEU A 794 30.25 -9.41 0.59
CA LEU A 794 29.23 -10.44 0.69
C LEU A 794 29.83 -11.83 0.93
N ASN A 795 29.29 -12.57 1.90
CA ASN A 795 29.64 -13.97 2.14
C ASN A 795 28.60 -14.91 1.54
N GLY A 796 29.02 -16.05 1.04
CA GLY A 796 28.10 -17.14 0.71
C GLY A 796 27.40 -17.63 1.98
N THR A 797 26.09 -17.74 1.97
CA THR A 797 25.27 -18.07 3.15
C THR A 797 24.23 -19.12 2.78
N ALA A 798 24.01 -20.10 3.67
CA ALA A 798 22.96 -21.10 3.53
C ALA A 798 22.05 -21.12 4.76
N SER A 799 20.74 -21.24 4.52
CA SER A 799 19.72 -21.56 5.53
C SER A 799 19.00 -22.84 5.09
N LEU A 800 19.03 -23.85 5.92
CA LEU A 800 18.50 -25.18 5.62
C LEU A 800 17.26 -25.44 6.47
N LEU A 801 16.08 -25.50 5.84
CA LEU A 801 14.80 -25.60 6.55
C LEU A 801 14.33 -27.05 6.64
N SER A 802 14.16 -27.73 5.50
CA SER A 802 13.69 -29.11 5.52
C SER A 802 14.80 -30.07 5.98
N ARG A 803 14.43 -31.10 6.75
CA ARG A 803 15.38 -32.12 7.24
C ARG A 803 16.05 -32.84 6.06
N GLY A 804 17.39 -32.91 6.10
CA GLY A 804 18.18 -33.47 5.03
C GLY A 804 18.22 -32.66 3.73
N SER A 805 17.84 -31.38 3.76
CA SER A 805 18.09 -30.46 2.65
C SER A 805 19.60 -30.21 2.46
N THR A 806 20.01 -29.92 1.22
CA THR A 806 21.41 -29.91 0.81
C THR A 806 21.76 -28.67 -0.01
N ILE A 807 23.01 -28.17 0.14
CA ILE A 807 23.68 -27.29 -0.83
C ILE A 807 24.94 -28.01 -1.29
N LYS A 808 24.99 -28.36 -2.58
CA LYS A 808 26.01 -29.21 -3.16
C LYS A 808 26.96 -28.44 -4.07
N ASP A 809 28.24 -28.81 -4.08
CA ASP A 809 29.29 -28.30 -4.97
C ASP A 809 29.34 -26.76 -5.01
N ALA A 810 29.16 -26.12 -3.85
CA ALA A 810 29.15 -24.67 -3.78
C ALA A 810 30.51 -24.05 -4.06
N LEU A 811 30.56 -23.09 -4.98
CA LEU A 811 31.74 -22.35 -5.40
C LEU A 811 31.54 -20.86 -5.15
N ILE A 812 32.60 -20.15 -4.80
CA ILE A 812 32.62 -18.68 -4.67
C ILE A 812 33.83 -18.11 -5.38
N ALA A 813 33.67 -17.02 -6.10
CA ALA A 813 34.71 -16.28 -6.79
C ALA A 813 34.65 -14.80 -6.42
N THR A 814 35.80 -14.12 -6.41
CA THR A 814 35.93 -12.67 -6.25
C THR A 814 37.18 -12.16 -6.97
N GLY A 815 37.12 -10.98 -7.60
CA GLY A 815 38.29 -10.42 -8.28
C GLY A 815 37.99 -9.09 -8.95
N ASP A 816 39.04 -8.46 -9.42
CA ASP A 816 39.00 -7.27 -10.28
C ASP A 816 38.83 -7.64 -11.75
N ARG A 817 38.40 -6.68 -12.56
CA ARG A 817 38.51 -6.76 -14.02
C ARG A 817 39.98 -6.94 -14.38
N SER A 818 40.36 -8.04 -15.01
CA SER A 818 41.68 -8.12 -15.64
C SER A 818 41.74 -7.12 -16.79
N SER A 819 42.54 -6.05 -16.65
CA SER A 819 42.92 -5.22 -17.77
C SER A 819 43.74 -6.09 -18.69
N ARG A 820 43.17 -6.61 -19.78
CA ARG A 820 43.98 -7.04 -20.92
C ARG A 820 44.48 -5.77 -21.60
N GLU A 821 45.77 -5.49 -21.44
CA GLU A 821 46.49 -4.59 -22.34
C GLU A 821 46.39 -5.15 -23.75
N HIS A 822 45.92 -4.30 -24.66
CA HIS A 822 46.10 -4.48 -26.10
C HIS A 822 47.41 -3.84 -26.55
#